data_37c4e76f068195529a526abed320614f
#
_entry.id   37c4e76f068195529a526abed320614f
#
_cell.length_a   1.000
_cell.length_b   1.000
_cell.length_c   1.000
_cell.angle_alpha   90.00
_cell.angle_beta   90.00
_cell.angle_gamma   90.00
#
_symmetry.space_group_name_H-M   'P 1'
#
loop_
_entity.id
_entity.type
_entity.pdbx_description
1 polymer ?
#
loop_
_entity_poly.entity_id
_entity_poly.type
_entity_poly.pdbx_seq_one_letter_code
_entity_poly.pdbx_strand_id
1 'polypeptide(L)'
;MKNTRLFMFAACTLFLAACGRQTVKIMTPPDASNRVLFGAEQLQTTLDKAGYQVMMQQGDTTFSDPEIKTILLTEVNDTTLKKEGFHISTMGNLTRVSGRDGSGVIYGCRELIDRVNDSDSKLNFPEELKDGPEMVLRGACVGLQKMTYLPGHGVYEYPYTPESFPWFYDKEQWIKYLDMLVANRMNSLYLWNGHPFASLVKLEDYPFALEVDEETFKMNEEMFSFLTEEADKRGIFVIQMFYNIILSKPFAEHYGLKTQDRNRPITPLIADYTRKSIAAFIKKYPNVGLLVCLGEAMCTVEDDVEWFTKTIIPGVKDGLQALGRTDEPPLLLRAHDTDCKLVMDAALPLYKNLYTMHKYNGESLTTYEPRGPWSKIHTDLSSLGSIHISNVHILANLEPFRWGSPDFVQKAVTAMHNVHGANALHLYPQASYWDWPYTADKLPNNEREFQLDRDWIWYQTWGRYAWNCHRDRTDEMGYWNHQLGKFYGTSDENASNIRVAYEESGEIAPKLLRRFGITEGNRQTLLLGMFMSQLVNPYKYTIYPGFYESCGPEGEKLIEYVEKEWKKQPHVGEMPLDIVAQVIEHGDRAVAAIDKAAGSVSSNKDEFARLQNDMHCYREFAYAFNLKVKAAKLVLDYQWGKEIKNLEEAIPLMEQSLEHYRKLVELTDEHYLYANSMQTAQRRIPIGGDDGKNKTWKELL
;
A
#
# COMPACT_ATOMS: atom_id res chain seq x y z
N MET A 1 34.99 -75.05 47.05
CA MET A 1 35.55 -74.38 45.89
C MET A 1 34.49 -73.47 45.32
N LYS A 2 34.47 -72.20 45.67
CA LYS A 2 33.52 -71.22 45.28
C LYS A 2 34.23 -70.14 44.49
N ASN A 3 33.87 -70.01 43.21
CA ASN A 3 34.32 -68.89 42.35
C ASN A 3 33.44 -67.69 42.55
N THR A 4 34.05 -66.63 43.07
CA THR A 4 33.41 -65.29 43.21
C THR A 4 33.83 -64.47 42.00
N ARG A 5 32.87 -64.11 41.10
CA ARG A 5 33.07 -63.18 40.02
C ARG A 5 32.77 -61.76 40.52
N LEU A 6 33.75 -60.91 40.43
CA LEU A 6 33.69 -59.48 40.73
C LEU A 6 33.03 -58.76 39.53
N PHE A 7 31.87 -58.14 39.71
CA PHE A 7 31.26 -57.23 38.74
C PHE A 7 31.75 -55.82 38.98
N MET A 8 32.50 -55.30 38.04
CA MET A 8 32.95 -53.92 37.98
C MET A 8 31.84 -53.10 37.36
N PHE A 9 31.10 -52.26 38.10
CA PHE A 9 30.16 -51.26 37.59
C PHE A 9 30.98 -50.05 37.15
N ALA A 10 31.07 -49.81 35.82
CA ALA A 10 31.52 -48.57 35.25
C ALA A 10 30.36 -47.59 35.27
N ALA A 11 30.40 -46.63 36.20
CA ALA A 11 29.49 -45.50 36.19
C ALA A 11 29.88 -44.52 35.05
N CYS A 12 29.19 -44.60 33.94
CA CYS A 12 29.23 -43.54 32.92
C CYS A 12 28.46 -42.32 33.49
N THR A 13 29.18 -41.37 34.01
CA THR A 13 28.65 -40.03 34.33
C THR A 13 28.43 -39.31 32.98
N LEU A 14 27.20 -39.34 32.49
CA LEU A 14 26.75 -38.42 31.46
C LEU A 14 26.75 -37.02 32.07
N PHE A 15 27.77 -36.23 31.72
CA PHE A 15 27.67 -34.76 31.82
C PHE A 15 26.66 -34.29 30.77
N LEU A 16 25.42 -34.17 31.17
CA LEU A 16 24.46 -33.23 30.53
C LEU A 16 25.03 -31.83 30.76
N ALA A 17 25.75 -31.30 29.82
CA ALA A 17 26.00 -29.88 29.72
C ALA A 17 24.63 -29.25 29.61
N ALA A 18 24.04 -28.78 30.70
CA ALA A 18 22.96 -27.81 30.68
C ALA A 18 23.55 -26.55 30.06
N CYS A 19 23.37 -26.41 28.75
CA CYS A 19 23.62 -25.15 28.06
C CYS A 19 22.61 -24.16 28.63
N GLY A 20 22.98 -23.45 29.70
CA GLY A 20 22.17 -22.38 30.27
C GLY A 20 21.91 -21.35 29.16
N ARG A 21 20.65 -21.02 28.91
CA ARG A 21 20.30 -19.95 27.99
C ARG A 21 21.01 -18.68 28.44
N GLN A 22 21.64 -17.97 27.49
CA GLN A 22 22.25 -16.68 27.79
C GLN A 22 21.16 -15.70 28.21
N THR A 23 21.36 -15.01 29.33
CA THR A 23 20.40 -14.03 29.86
C THR A 23 20.59 -12.67 29.20
N VAL A 24 19.48 -12.06 28.78
CA VAL A 24 19.41 -10.68 28.28
C VAL A 24 18.42 -9.90 29.14
N LYS A 25 18.82 -8.71 29.58
CA LYS A 25 17.98 -7.84 30.39
C LYS A 25 17.48 -6.67 29.54
N ILE A 26 16.17 -6.43 29.52
CA ILE A 26 15.56 -5.24 28.90
C ILE A 26 15.08 -4.34 30.03
N MET A 27 15.52 -3.07 30.01
CA MET A 27 15.21 -2.08 31.03
C MET A 27 14.44 -0.91 30.42
N THR A 28 13.35 -0.49 31.08
CA THR A 28 12.56 0.68 30.73
C THR A 28 12.38 1.60 31.94
N PRO A 29 12.22 2.93 31.76
CA PRO A 29 11.89 3.85 32.88
C PRO A 29 10.56 3.48 33.56
N PRO A 30 10.35 3.95 34.82
CA PRO A 30 9.11 3.65 35.56
C PRO A 30 7.86 4.26 34.89
N ASP A 31 8.04 5.38 34.19
CA ASP A 31 7.02 6.16 33.47
C ASP A 31 7.07 5.92 31.94
N ALA A 32 7.62 4.78 31.51
CA ALA A 32 7.69 4.42 30.09
C ALA A 32 6.32 4.46 29.43
N SER A 33 6.23 5.11 28.27
CA SER A 33 4.99 5.18 27.48
C SER A 33 4.58 3.80 26.94
N ASN A 34 3.30 3.63 26.61
CA ASN A 34 2.79 2.39 26.01
C ASN A 34 3.56 2.00 24.74
N ARG A 35 4.08 2.97 23.98
CA ARG A 35 4.91 2.73 22.79
C ARG A 35 6.27 2.13 23.16
N VAL A 36 6.91 2.64 24.19
CA VAL A 36 8.18 2.08 24.70
C VAL A 36 7.97 0.65 25.21
N LEU A 37 6.89 0.41 25.96
CA LEU A 37 6.55 -0.93 26.45
C LEU A 37 6.27 -1.90 25.30
N PHE A 38 5.53 -1.46 24.27
CA PHE A 38 5.29 -2.26 23.07
C PHE A 38 6.62 -2.62 22.37
N GLY A 39 7.52 -1.66 22.17
CA GLY A 39 8.85 -1.92 21.60
C GLY A 39 9.64 -2.95 22.41
N ALA A 40 9.60 -2.86 23.73
CA ALA A 40 10.24 -3.81 24.66
C ALA A 40 9.65 -5.22 24.53
N GLU A 41 8.33 -5.36 24.48
CA GLU A 41 7.62 -6.65 24.32
C GLU A 41 7.93 -7.32 22.96
N GLN A 42 7.99 -6.56 21.88
CA GLN A 42 8.38 -7.08 20.56
C GLN A 42 9.82 -7.59 20.55
N LEU A 43 10.74 -6.84 21.17
CA LEU A 43 12.13 -7.23 21.31
C LEU A 43 12.28 -8.48 22.21
N GLN A 44 11.57 -8.53 23.35
CA GLN A 44 11.50 -9.70 24.22
C GLN A 44 11.07 -10.94 23.43
N THR A 45 9.94 -10.84 22.72
CA THR A 45 9.38 -11.95 21.93
C THR A 45 10.40 -12.49 20.93
N THR A 46 11.15 -11.60 20.29
CA THR A 46 12.17 -11.99 19.30
C THR A 46 13.34 -12.70 19.97
N LEU A 47 13.84 -12.17 21.08
CA LEU A 47 14.95 -12.74 21.84
C LEU A 47 14.61 -14.11 22.45
N ASP A 48 13.39 -14.26 22.98
CA ASP A 48 12.89 -15.54 23.50
C ASP A 48 12.85 -16.61 22.39
N LYS A 49 12.35 -16.24 21.18
CA LYS A 49 12.36 -17.12 19.99
C LYS A 49 13.78 -17.46 19.53
N ALA A 50 14.70 -16.51 19.67
CA ALA A 50 16.13 -16.72 19.36
C ALA A 50 16.86 -17.57 20.42
N GLY A 51 16.18 -18.00 21.49
CA GLY A 51 16.71 -18.91 22.49
C GLY A 51 17.36 -18.24 23.71
N TYR A 52 17.25 -16.93 23.86
CA TYR A 52 17.70 -16.20 25.04
C TYR A 52 16.71 -16.35 26.21
N GLN A 53 17.18 -16.11 27.42
CA GLN A 53 16.33 -15.92 28.60
C GLN A 53 16.19 -14.42 28.84
N VAL A 54 14.99 -13.86 28.64
CA VAL A 54 14.79 -12.42 28.74
C VAL A 54 14.25 -12.03 30.12
N MET A 55 14.88 -11.03 30.73
CA MET A 55 14.45 -10.42 31.98
C MET A 55 13.97 -9.00 31.73
N MET A 56 12.67 -8.75 31.92
CA MET A 56 12.10 -7.41 31.83
C MET A 56 12.20 -6.69 33.16
N GLN A 57 12.69 -5.44 33.15
CA GLN A 57 12.74 -4.57 34.32
C GLN A 57 12.21 -3.19 33.99
N GLN A 58 11.09 -2.81 34.58
CA GLN A 58 10.61 -1.43 34.59
C GLN A 58 10.95 -0.77 35.91
N GLY A 59 11.53 0.43 35.89
CA GLY A 59 11.87 1.21 37.08
C GLY A 59 13.29 1.79 37.03
N ASP A 60 14.13 1.48 38.00
CA ASP A 60 15.50 1.97 38.04
C ASP A 60 16.28 1.49 36.83
N THR A 61 16.79 2.46 36.05
CA THR A 61 17.57 2.25 34.83
C THR A 61 19.09 2.27 35.06
N THR A 62 19.53 2.18 36.33
CA THR A 62 20.95 2.09 36.67
C THR A 62 21.52 0.76 36.18
N PHE A 63 22.52 0.84 35.28
CA PHE A 63 23.26 -0.34 34.85
C PHE A 63 24.18 -0.83 35.97
N SER A 64 23.86 -1.99 36.53
CA SER A 64 24.52 -2.50 37.75
C SER A 64 25.24 -3.84 37.53
N ASP A 65 24.98 -4.56 36.45
CA ASP A 65 25.56 -5.89 36.21
C ASP A 65 26.31 -5.93 34.88
N PRO A 66 27.66 -5.81 34.89
CA PRO A 66 28.44 -5.80 33.67
C PRO A 66 28.54 -7.18 32.97
N GLU A 67 28.13 -8.25 33.63
CA GLU A 67 28.19 -9.61 33.06
C GLU A 67 26.94 -9.96 32.22
N ILE A 68 25.83 -9.27 32.49
CA ILE A 68 24.57 -9.52 31.77
C ILE A 68 24.39 -8.53 30.61
N LYS A 69 24.15 -9.06 29.39
CA LYS A 69 23.80 -8.23 28.24
C LYS A 69 22.52 -7.43 28.56
N THR A 70 22.61 -6.13 28.60
CA THR A 70 21.51 -5.23 28.98
C THR A 70 21.13 -4.31 27.85
N ILE A 71 19.84 -4.21 27.56
CA ILE A 71 19.27 -3.27 26.59
C ILE A 71 18.43 -2.26 27.35
N LEU A 72 18.81 -0.99 27.29
CA LEU A 72 18.11 0.12 27.93
C LEU A 72 17.34 0.92 26.91
N LEU A 73 16.02 1.02 27.10
CA LEU A 73 15.10 1.73 26.22
C LEU A 73 14.65 3.04 26.87
N THR A 74 14.86 4.18 26.22
CA THR A 74 14.52 5.49 26.77
C THR A 74 14.02 6.45 25.72
N GLU A 75 13.06 7.31 26.07
CA GLU A 75 12.75 8.52 25.31
C GLU A 75 13.69 9.64 25.73
N VAL A 76 14.16 10.42 24.75
CA VAL A 76 15.09 11.52 24.99
C VAL A 76 14.61 12.79 24.27
N ASN A 77 14.79 13.94 24.92
CA ASN A 77 14.49 15.22 24.30
C ASN A 77 15.70 15.73 23.47
N ASP A 78 16.11 14.91 22.48
CA ASP A 78 17.21 15.26 21.58
C ASP A 78 16.67 15.78 20.25
N THR A 79 16.73 17.10 20.06
CA THR A 79 16.25 17.76 18.84
C THR A 79 17.16 17.54 17.62
N THR A 80 18.31 16.90 17.78
CA THR A 80 19.19 16.49 16.66
C THR A 80 18.66 15.24 15.97
N LEU A 81 17.82 14.46 16.65
CA LEU A 81 17.08 13.35 16.08
C LEU A 81 15.83 13.88 15.36
N LYS A 82 15.49 13.29 14.21
CA LYS A 82 14.19 13.52 13.56
C LYS A 82 13.04 13.00 14.47
N LYS A 83 11.83 13.52 14.30
CA LYS A 83 10.64 12.88 14.89
C LYS A 83 10.61 11.39 14.48
N GLU A 84 10.29 10.50 15.44
CA GLU A 84 10.38 9.04 15.26
C GLU A 84 11.80 8.50 15.01
N GLY A 85 12.82 9.35 15.07
CA GLY A 85 14.22 8.95 14.97
C GLY A 85 14.74 8.34 16.26
N PHE A 86 15.82 7.56 16.14
CA PHE A 86 16.46 6.89 17.26
C PHE A 86 17.98 6.92 17.16
N HIS A 87 18.60 6.68 18.30
CA HIS A 87 20.03 6.49 18.45
C HIS A 87 20.28 5.20 19.22
N ILE A 88 21.05 4.29 18.64
CA ILE A 88 21.54 3.09 19.31
C ILE A 88 23.02 3.27 19.58
N SER A 89 23.45 2.99 20.84
CA SER A 89 24.86 2.93 21.21
C SER A 89 25.15 1.70 22.06
N THR A 90 26.21 0.95 21.71
CA THR A 90 26.62 -0.24 22.46
C THR A 90 28.02 -0.08 23.02
N MET A 91 28.16 -0.27 24.32
CA MET A 91 29.42 -0.26 25.03
C MET A 91 29.52 -1.50 25.94
N GLY A 92 30.37 -2.44 25.57
CA GLY A 92 30.45 -3.72 26.27
C GLY A 92 29.11 -4.49 26.25
N ASN A 93 28.59 -4.80 27.43
CA ASN A 93 27.30 -5.49 27.56
C ASN A 93 26.09 -4.55 27.67
N LEU A 94 26.28 -3.24 27.55
CA LEU A 94 25.18 -2.26 27.58
C LEU A 94 24.89 -1.74 26.18
N THR A 95 23.67 -1.98 25.68
CA THR A 95 23.12 -1.35 24.50
C THR A 95 22.03 -0.37 24.92
N ARG A 96 22.14 0.90 24.50
CA ARG A 96 21.11 1.93 24.73
C ARG A 96 20.35 2.16 23.43
N VAL A 97 19.03 2.20 23.50
CA VAL A 97 18.13 2.64 22.44
C VAL A 97 17.44 3.91 22.92
N SER A 98 17.83 5.04 22.38
CA SER A 98 17.30 6.35 22.73
C SER A 98 16.44 6.85 21.57
N GLY A 99 15.10 6.85 21.73
CA GLY A 99 14.17 7.43 20.76
C GLY A 99 13.89 8.89 21.07
N ARG A 100 13.75 9.74 20.04
CA ARG A 100 13.27 11.12 20.24
C ARG A 100 11.87 11.17 20.87
N ASP A 101 11.09 10.13 20.61
CA ASP A 101 9.74 9.87 21.14
C ASP A 101 9.52 8.36 21.25
N GLY A 102 8.37 7.94 21.76
CA GLY A 102 8.05 6.51 21.92
C GLY A 102 8.09 5.72 20.61
N SER A 103 7.71 6.34 19.49
CA SER A 103 7.81 5.70 18.17
C SER A 103 9.27 5.52 17.74
N GLY A 104 10.16 6.47 18.05
CA GLY A 104 11.60 6.32 17.85
C GLY A 104 12.17 5.14 18.62
N VAL A 105 11.71 4.89 19.84
CA VAL A 105 12.09 3.69 20.60
C VAL A 105 11.60 2.41 19.93
N ILE A 106 10.33 2.38 19.44
CA ILE A 106 9.81 1.24 18.67
C ILE A 106 10.73 0.92 17.48
N TYR A 107 11.09 1.93 16.68
CA TYR A 107 11.93 1.71 15.48
C TYR A 107 13.38 1.37 15.83
N GLY A 108 13.91 1.86 16.95
CA GLY A 108 15.19 1.40 17.47
C GLY A 108 15.15 -0.07 17.92
N CYS A 109 14.08 -0.49 18.61
CA CYS A 109 13.85 -1.91 18.93
C CYS A 109 13.70 -2.74 17.64
N ARG A 110 12.98 -2.22 16.63
CA ARG A 110 12.84 -2.89 15.35
C ARG A 110 14.19 -3.11 14.66
N GLU A 111 15.09 -2.14 14.72
CA GLU A 111 16.45 -2.29 14.19
C GLU A 111 17.21 -3.43 14.87
N LEU A 112 17.10 -3.55 16.21
CA LEU A 112 17.72 -4.67 16.93
C LEU A 112 17.05 -6.02 16.56
N ILE A 113 15.73 -6.05 16.42
CA ILE A 113 14.96 -7.23 15.98
C ILE A 113 15.43 -7.69 14.60
N ASP A 114 15.55 -6.77 13.64
CA ASP A 114 16.00 -7.09 12.29
C ASP A 114 17.41 -7.71 12.32
N ARG A 115 18.33 -7.13 13.10
CA ARG A 115 19.69 -7.66 13.24
C ARG A 115 19.74 -9.04 13.90
N VAL A 116 18.93 -9.33 14.90
CA VAL A 116 18.83 -10.66 15.51
C VAL A 116 18.32 -11.66 14.48
N ASN A 117 17.29 -11.27 13.71
CA ASN A 117 16.71 -12.13 12.68
C ASN A 117 17.65 -12.40 11.49
N ASP A 118 18.51 -11.45 11.14
CA ASP A 118 19.43 -11.55 9.99
C ASP A 118 20.80 -12.14 10.36
N SER A 119 21.12 -12.31 11.66
CA SER A 119 22.42 -12.80 12.14
C SER A 119 22.38 -14.19 12.78
N ASP A 120 21.50 -15.09 12.34
CA ASP A 120 21.32 -16.41 12.95
C ASP A 120 21.12 -16.34 14.47
N SER A 121 20.27 -15.41 14.91
CA SER A 121 19.95 -15.18 16.33
C SER A 121 21.09 -14.63 17.19
N LYS A 122 22.14 -14.08 16.62
CA LYS A 122 23.25 -13.46 17.37
C LYS A 122 22.95 -12.02 17.76
N LEU A 123 23.41 -11.57 18.92
CA LEU A 123 23.28 -10.20 19.41
C LEU A 123 24.38 -9.28 18.81
N ASN A 124 24.35 -9.12 17.50
CA ASN A 124 25.29 -8.26 16.79
C ASN A 124 24.73 -6.82 16.68
N PHE A 125 24.74 -6.08 17.81
CA PHE A 125 24.21 -4.73 17.88
C PHE A 125 25.27 -3.68 17.46
N PRO A 126 24.88 -2.58 16.82
CA PRO A 126 25.82 -1.56 16.35
C PRO A 126 26.48 -0.84 17.54
N GLU A 127 27.77 -0.50 17.39
CA GLU A 127 28.46 0.36 18.36
C GLU A 127 27.81 1.74 18.41
N GLU A 128 27.50 2.30 17.26
CA GLU A 128 26.86 3.59 17.10
C GLU A 128 25.96 3.60 15.85
N LEU A 129 24.68 3.97 15.99
CA LEU A 129 23.76 4.12 14.87
C LEU A 129 22.73 5.21 15.18
N LYS A 130 22.65 6.23 14.34
CA LYS A 130 21.55 7.21 14.34
C LYS A 130 20.75 7.03 13.06
N ASP A 131 19.43 6.91 13.17
CA ASP A 131 18.54 6.78 12.02
C ASP A 131 17.18 7.44 12.30
N GLY A 132 16.44 7.73 11.24
CA GLY A 132 15.11 8.32 11.33
C GLY A 132 14.48 8.55 9.96
N PRO A 133 13.14 8.61 9.88
CA PRO A 133 12.43 8.62 8.61
C PRO A 133 12.68 9.87 7.77
N GLU A 134 12.73 9.70 6.46
CA GLU A 134 12.68 10.80 5.49
C GLU A 134 11.22 11.27 5.32
N MET A 135 10.29 10.35 5.13
CA MET A 135 8.87 10.68 5.06
C MET A 135 8.24 10.63 6.44
N VAL A 136 7.58 11.72 6.85
CA VAL A 136 7.02 11.87 8.21
C VAL A 136 5.73 11.10 8.45
N LEU A 137 4.94 10.82 7.40
CA LEU A 137 3.74 10.01 7.44
C LEU A 137 3.84 8.93 6.35
N ARG A 138 3.76 7.67 6.75
CA ARG A 138 4.01 6.51 5.89
C ARG A 138 2.97 5.46 6.20
N GLY A 139 2.15 5.09 5.25
CA GLY A 139 1.12 4.12 5.58
C GLY A 139 0.37 3.54 4.40
N ALA A 140 -0.41 2.52 4.71
CA ALA A 140 -1.18 1.77 3.74
C ALA A 140 -2.69 1.94 3.95
N CYS A 141 -3.42 1.82 2.85
CA CYS A 141 -4.87 1.96 2.79
C CYS A 141 -5.54 0.59 2.80
N VAL A 142 -6.66 0.49 3.49
CA VAL A 142 -7.59 -0.62 3.37
C VAL A 142 -8.95 -0.13 2.87
N GLY A 143 -9.60 -0.91 2.01
CA GLY A 143 -10.89 -0.58 1.42
C GLY A 143 -12.05 -1.04 2.28
N LEU A 144 -12.87 -0.09 2.72
CA LEU A 144 -14.17 -0.33 3.34
C LEU A 144 -15.28 0.04 2.35
N GLN A 145 -15.15 -0.50 1.14
CA GLN A 145 -16.09 -0.36 0.03
C GLN A 145 -16.38 -1.74 -0.56
N LYS A 146 -17.59 -1.93 -1.07
CA LYS A 146 -17.96 -3.19 -1.71
C LYS A 146 -17.38 -3.30 -3.11
N MET A 147 -16.94 -4.50 -3.46
CA MET A 147 -16.55 -4.86 -4.81
C MET A 147 -17.73 -4.76 -5.80
N THR A 148 -18.91 -5.13 -5.37
CA THR A 148 -20.13 -5.09 -6.18
C THR A 148 -20.88 -3.79 -5.99
N TYR A 149 -21.15 -3.10 -7.09
CA TYR A 149 -21.98 -1.91 -7.08
C TYR A 149 -23.46 -2.28 -6.84
N LEU A 150 -24.04 -1.76 -5.76
CA LEU A 150 -25.45 -2.00 -5.43
C LEU A 150 -26.32 -0.98 -6.16
N PRO A 151 -27.39 -1.39 -6.86
CA PRO A 151 -28.34 -0.49 -7.49
C PRO A 151 -28.96 0.48 -6.46
N GLY A 152 -28.95 1.78 -6.78
CA GLY A 152 -29.51 2.83 -5.92
C GLY A 152 -28.59 3.27 -4.76
N HIS A 153 -27.40 2.68 -4.63
CA HIS A 153 -26.38 3.10 -3.68
C HIS A 153 -25.15 3.61 -4.42
N GLY A 154 -24.54 4.70 -3.93
CA GLY A 154 -23.20 5.09 -4.33
C GLY A 154 -22.16 4.10 -3.79
N VAL A 155 -21.00 3.99 -4.43
CA VAL A 155 -19.89 3.12 -3.96
C VAL A 155 -19.37 3.50 -2.56
N TYR A 156 -19.80 4.61 -2.02
CA TYR A 156 -19.32 5.18 -0.75
C TYR A 156 -20.30 5.04 0.41
N GLU A 157 -21.47 4.47 0.20
CA GLU A 157 -22.60 4.44 1.15
C GLU A 157 -22.72 3.09 1.88
N TYR A 158 -21.61 2.47 2.24
CA TYR A 158 -21.65 1.19 2.95
C TYR A 158 -21.42 1.40 4.46
N PRO A 159 -22.45 1.17 5.30
CA PRO A 159 -22.29 1.19 6.75
C PRO A 159 -21.37 0.05 7.21
N TYR A 160 -20.69 0.25 8.33
CA TYR A 160 -19.94 -0.82 8.98
C TYR A 160 -20.90 -1.85 9.59
N THR A 161 -21.01 -3.01 8.95
CA THR A 161 -21.81 -4.13 9.44
C THR A 161 -21.05 -5.45 9.24
N PRO A 162 -21.32 -6.48 10.07
CA PRO A 162 -20.73 -7.81 9.86
C PRO A 162 -21.04 -8.41 8.49
N GLU A 163 -22.20 -8.08 7.91
CA GLU A 163 -22.57 -8.51 6.56
C GLU A 163 -21.73 -7.80 5.49
N SER A 164 -21.52 -6.50 5.63
CA SER A 164 -20.76 -5.72 4.66
C SER A 164 -19.26 -6.02 4.73
N PHE A 165 -18.71 -6.08 5.92
CA PHE A 165 -17.27 -6.22 6.16
C PHE A 165 -17.00 -7.21 7.30
N PRO A 166 -17.22 -8.52 7.11
CA PRO A 166 -17.03 -9.52 8.18
C PRO A 166 -15.61 -9.52 8.75
N TRP A 167 -14.59 -9.31 7.90
CA TRP A 167 -13.18 -9.23 8.29
C TRP A 167 -12.86 -8.03 9.20
N PHE A 168 -13.68 -6.97 9.19
CA PHE A 168 -13.47 -5.79 10.03
C PHE A 168 -13.57 -6.15 11.53
N TYR A 169 -14.33 -7.17 11.88
CA TYR A 169 -14.56 -7.63 13.24
C TYR A 169 -13.54 -8.68 13.72
N ASP A 170 -12.54 -8.99 12.93
CA ASP A 170 -11.47 -9.93 13.26
C ASP A 170 -10.29 -9.19 13.92
N LYS A 171 -10.24 -9.25 15.27
CA LYS A 171 -9.19 -8.61 16.07
C LYS A 171 -7.79 -9.17 15.76
N GLU A 172 -7.67 -10.46 15.48
CA GLU A 172 -6.37 -11.10 15.20
C GLU A 172 -5.81 -10.60 13.85
N GLN A 173 -6.67 -10.46 12.84
CA GLN A 173 -6.28 -9.89 11.56
C GLN A 173 -5.81 -8.43 11.68
N TRP A 174 -6.48 -7.64 12.51
CA TRP A 174 -6.04 -6.26 12.77
C TRP A 174 -4.69 -6.20 13.48
N ILE A 175 -4.46 -7.04 14.49
CA ILE A 175 -3.14 -7.12 15.16
C ILE A 175 -2.07 -7.49 14.14
N LYS A 176 -2.30 -8.53 13.33
CA LYS A 176 -1.35 -8.96 12.30
C LYS A 176 -1.04 -7.85 11.29
N TYR A 177 -2.08 -7.11 10.87
CA TYR A 177 -1.92 -6.00 9.94
C TYR A 177 -1.14 -4.82 10.54
N LEU A 178 -1.46 -4.42 11.77
CA LEU A 178 -0.76 -3.35 12.49
C LEU A 178 0.71 -3.73 12.77
N ASP A 179 0.97 -4.98 13.13
CA ASP A 179 2.33 -5.50 13.34
C ASP A 179 3.13 -5.48 12.03
N MET A 180 2.51 -5.81 10.89
CA MET A 180 3.11 -5.69 9.56
C MET A 180 3.47 -4.23 9.25
N LEU A 181 2.58 -3.27 9.54
CA LEU A 181 2.87 -1.85 9.35
C LEU A 181 4.10 -1.40 10.14
N VAL A 182 4.16 -1.75 11.43
CA VAL A 182 5.33 -1.44 12.30
C VAL A 182 6.59 -2.12 11.78
N ALA A 183 6.51 -3.39 11.39
CA ALA A 183 7.65 -4.14 10.84
C ALA A 183 8.24 -3.46 9.61
N ASN A 184 7.40 -2.79 8.81
CA ASN A 184 7.79 -2.01 7.65
C ASN A 184 7.98 -0.51 7.97
N ARG A 185 8.08 -0.14 9.25
CA ARG A 185 8.30 1.23 9.74
C ARG A 185 7.25 2.24 9.23
N MET A 186 6.01 1.77 9.02
CA MET A 186 4.86 2.59 8.68
C MET A 186 4.16 3.08 9.96
N ASN A 187 3.64 4.31 9.94
CA ASN A 187 3.03 4.99 11.07
C ASN A 187 1.61 5.49 10.81
N SER A 188 0.97 5.04 9.71
CA SER A 188 -0.41 5.40 9.40
C SER A 188 -1.17 4.26 8.71
N LEU A 189 -2.44 4.12 9.10
CA LEU A 189 -3.43 3.24 8.50
C LEU A 189 -4.54 4.12 7.94
N TYR A 190 -4.80 4.02 6.64
CA TYR A 190 -5.87 4.76 5.98
C TYR A 190 -7.09 3.88 5.79
N LEU A 191 -8.24 4.31 6.30
CA LEU A 191 -9.52 3.62 6.14
C LEU A 191 -10.35 4.34 5.09
N TRP A 192 -10.55 3.68 3.95
CA TRP A 192 -11.29 4.25 2.83
C TRP A 192 -12.78 3.89 2.91
N ASN A 193 -13.60 4.84 3.39
CA ASN A 193 -15.05 4.73 3.46
C ASN A 193 -15.70 6.06 3.10
N GLY A 194 -16.94 6.05 2.65
CA GLY A 194 -17.61 7.28 2.20
C GLY A 194 -18.23 8.10 3.34
N HIS A 195 -18.88 7.46 4.29
CA HIS A 195 -19.58 8.12 5.41
C HIS A 195 -19.50 7.26 6.69
N PRO A 196 -18.35 7.28 7.39
CA PRO A 196 -18.11 6.37 8.52
C PRO A 196 -18.87 6.74 9.79
N PHE A 197 -19.14 8.04 10.02
CA PHE A 197 -19.56 8.54 11.33
C PHE A 197 -20.88 7.97 11.81
N ALA A 198 -21.85 7.80 10.92
CA ALA A 198 -23.16 7.23 11.25
C ALA A 198 -23.14 5.75 11.67
N SER A 199 -22.00 5.07 11.51
CA SER A 199 -21.77 3.72 12.01
C SER A 199 -20.90 3.67 13.27
N LEU A 200 -20.21 4.79 13.63
CA LEU A 200 -19.16 4.82 14.65
C LEU A 200 -19.45 5.76 15.83
N VAL A 201 -20.33 6.74 15.65
CA VAL A 201 -20.69 7.71 16.71
C VAL A 201 -22.20 7.98 16.76
N LYS A 202 -22.71 8.20 17.98
CA LYS A 202 -24.08 8.70 18.22
C LYS A 202 -24.03 10.17 18.55
N LEU A 203 -25.00 10.91 18.00
CA LEU A 203 -25.18 12.33 18.25
C LEU A 203 -26.44 12.54 19.09
N GLU A 204 -26.30 13.26 20.21
CA GLU A 204 -27.43 13.55 21.09
C GLU A 204 -28.51 14.37 20.37
N ASP A 205 -28.10 15.34 19.53
CA ASP A 205 -29.02 16.20 18.77
C ASP A 205 -29.62 15.50 17.54
N TYR A 206 -29.01 14.40 17.07
CA TYR A 206 -29.43 13.67 15.88
C TYR A 206 -29.46 12.14 16.15
N PRO A 207 -30.21 11.67 17.15
CA PRO A 207 -30.19 10.26 17.55
C PRO A 207 -30.69 9.31 16.45
N PHE A 208 -31.50 9.82 15.53
CA PHE A 208 -32.03 9.11 14.37
C PHE A 208 -31.03 8.98 13.21
N ALA A 209 -29.88 9.66 13.25
CA ALA A 209 -28.92 9.66 12.16
C ALA A 209 -28.06 8.38 12.09
N LEU A 210 -28.15 7.49 13.07
CA LEU A 210 -27.42 6.22 13.11
C LEU A 210 -27.90 5.31 11.96
N GLU A 211 -26.94 4.76 11.17
CA GLU A 211 -27.23 3.91 10.01
C GLU A 211 -27.27 2.41 10.33
N VAL A 212 -26.92 2.02 11.54
CA VAL A 212 -26.86 0.66 12.02
C VAL A 212 -27.76 0.49 13.26
N ASP A 213 -28.17 -0.71 13.56
CA ASP A 213 -28.90 -1.00 14.78
C ASP A 213 -28.01 -0.88 16.04
N GLU A 214 -28.62 -0.92 17.21
CA GLU A 214 -27.93 -0.76 18.49
C GLU A 214 -26.89 -1.86 18.77
N GLU A 215 -27.15 -3.08 18.33
CA GLU A 215 -26.24 -4.22 18.50
C GLU A 215 -25.00 -4.03 17.62
N THR A 216 -25.21 -3.77 16.34
CA THR A 216 -24.13 -3.47 15.38
C THR A 216 -23.34 -2.23 15.80
N PHE A 217 -24.02 -1.19 16.30
CA PHE A 217 -23.32 0.02 16.79
C PHE A 217 -22.35 -0.31 17.94
N LYS A 218 -22.78 -1.12 18.91
CA LYS A 218 -21.91 -1.52 20.02
C LYS A 218 -20.71 -2.36 19.54
N MET A 219 -20.94 -3.26 18.58
CA MET A 219 -19.86 -4.02 17.97
C MET A 219 -18.85 -3.10 17.25
N ASN A 220 -19.35 -2.11 16.51
CA ASN A 220 -18.52 -1.13 15.82
C ASN A 220 -17.71 -0.28 16.80
N GLU A 221 -18.34 0.18 17.86
CA GLU A 221 -17.71 0.97 18.93
C GLU A 221 -16.56 0.19 19.58
N GLU A 222 -16.81 -1.08 19.94
CA GLU A 222 -15.80 -1.97 20.51
C GLU A 222 -14.63 -2.20 19.55
N MET A 223 -14.95 -2.55 18.29
CA MET A 223 -13.92 -2.84 17.30
C MET A 223 -13.08 -1.64 16.90
N PHE A 224 -13.72 -0.48 16.71
CA PHE A 224 -12.98 0.72 16.32
C PHE A 224 -12.15 1.28 17.49
N SER A 225 -12.65 1.18 18.73
CA SER A 225 -11.86 1.49 19.92
C SER A 225 -10.64 0.57 20.04
N PHE A 226 -10.85 -0.76 19.92
CA PHE A 226 -9.76 -1.72 19.89
C PHE A 226 -8.72 -1.41 18.82
N LEU A 227 -9.16 -1.15 17.58
CA LEU A 227 -8.27 -0.83 16.46
C LEU A 227 -7.43 0.42 16.74
N THR A 228 -8.05 1.49 17.22
CA THR A 228 -7.37 2.77 17.45
C THR A 228 -6.43 2.72 18.66
N GLU A 229 -6.79 2.00 19.73
CA GLU A 229 -5.94 1.75 20.88
C GLU A 229 -4.71 0.91 20.52
N GLU A 230 -4.90 -0.18 19.80
CA GLU A 230 -3.79 -1.03 19.33
C GLU A 230 -2.88 -0.32 18.33
N ALA A 231 -3.45 0.54 17.47
CA ALA A 231 -2.69 1.40 16.58
C ALA A 231 -1.85 2.43 17.37
N ASP A 232 -2.43 3.08 18.39
CA ASP A 232 -1.71 4.07 19.21
C ASP A 232 -0.53 3.45 19.96
N LYS A 233 -0.68 2.27 20.55
CA LYS A 233 0.43 1.52 21.16
C LYS A 233 1.61 1.32 20.22
N ARG A 234 1.33 1.20 18.92
CA ARG A 234 2.29 1.00 17.83
C ARG A 234 2.77 2.29 17.19
N GLY A 235 2.30 3.44 17.64
CA GLY A 235 2.62 4.75 17.05
C GLY A 235 1.98 4.96 15.68
N ILE A 236 0.88 4.27 15.38
CA ILE A 236 0.16 4.35 14.09
C ILE A 236 -1.05 5.26 14.24
N PHE A 237 -1.18 6.25 13.35
CA PHE A 237 -2.40 7.03 13.20
C PHE A 237 -3.43 6.25 12.38
N VAL A 238 -4.68 6.18 12.85
CA VAL A 238 -5.81 5.71 12.06
C VAL A 238 -6.44 6.91 11.37
N ILE A 239 -6.24 7.02 10.07
CA ILE A 239 -6.72 8.15 9.27
C ILE A 239 -7.99 7.74 8.54
N GLN A 240 -9.11 8.30 8.98
CA GLN A 240 -10.41 8.02 8.41
C GLN A 240 -10.69 8.94 7.23
N MET A 241 -10.86 8.35 6.04
CA MET A 241 -11.35 9.08 4.88
C MET A 241 -12.87 9.19 4.93
N PHE A 242 -13.41 10.31 4.49
CA PHE A 242 -14.83 10.49 4.25
C PHE A 242 -15.11 11.50 3.11
N TYR A 243 -16.21 11.27 2.42
CA TYR A 243 -16.75 12.25 1.47
C TYR A 243 -17.67 13.19 2.21
N ASN A 244 -17.22 14.39 2.43
CA ASN A 244 -17.78 15.39 3.35
C ASN A 244 -19.22 15.84 3.02
N ILE A 245 -19.71 15.54 1.83
CA ILE A 245 -21.09 15.90 1.43
C ILE A 245 -22.07 14.73 1.59
N ILE A 246 -21.58 13.52 1.87
CA ILE A 246 -22.45 12.37 2.11
C ILE A 246 -23.07 12.51 3.51
N LEU A 247 -24.39 12.38 3.57
CA LEU A 247 -25.18 12.34 4.80
C LEU A 247 -25.58 10.90 5.10
N SER A 248 -25.81 10.58 6.36
CA SER A 248 -26.41 9.30 6.67
C SER A 248 -27.79 9.16 6.03
N LYS A 249 -28.16 7.95 5.62
CA LYS A 249 -29.45 7.70 4.99
C LYS A 249 -30.62 8.10 5.91
N PRO A 250 -30.67 7.72 7.20
CA PRO A 250 -31.73 8.15 8.10
C PRO A 250 -31.80 9.66 8.31
N PHE A 251 -30.66 10.36 8.38
CA PHE A 251 -30.63 11.82 8.47
C PHE A 251 -31.21 12.46 7.21
N ALA A 252 -30.78 11.99 6.04
CA ALA A 252 -31.25 12.50 4.76
C ALA A 252 -32.78 12.29 4.60
N GLU A 253 -33.29 11.10 4.91
CA GLU A 253 -34.73 10.79 4.86
C GLU A 253 -35.54 11.66 5.81
N HIS A 254 -35.06 11.88 7.04
CA HIS A 254 -35.73 12.70 8.04
C HIS A 254 -35.95 14.16 7.58
N TYR A 255 -34.98 14.71 6.86
CA TYR A 255 -35.04 16.08 6.37
C TYR A 255 -35.41 16.22 4.89
N GLY A 256 -35.80 15.13 4.22
CA GLY A 256 -36.17 15.13 2.79
C GLY A 256 -35.01 15.50 1.87
N LEU A 257 -33.77 15.11 2.25
CA LEU A 257 -32.53 15.36 1.50
C LEU A 257 -32.10 14.11 0.75
N LYS A 258 -31.24 14.26 -0.25
CA LYS A 258 -30.51 13.15 -0.85
C LYS A 258 -29.30 12.83 0.02
N THR A 259 -28.88 11.56 0.08
CA THR A 259 -27.65 11.15 0.77
C THR A 259 -26.42 11.79 0.15
N GLN A 260 -26.35 11.82 -1.18
CA GLN A 260 -25.25 12.44 -1.93
C GLN A 260 -25.81 13.44 -2.95
N ASP A 261 -25.33 14.69 -2.91
CA ASP A 261 -25.69 15.75 -3.85
C ASP A 261 -24.58 16.81 -3.91
N ARG A 262 -23.81 16.82 -5.02
CA ARG A 262 -22.73 17.79 -5.23
C ARG A 262 -23.23 19.23 -5.34
N ASN A 263 -24.48 19.42 -5.77
CA ASN A 263 -25.09 20.74 -5.94
C ASN A 263 -25.79 21.23 -4.66
N ARG A 264 -25.67 20.51 -3.56
CA ARG A 264 -26.26 20.89 -2.30
C ARG A 264 -25.59 22.14 -1.72
N PRO A 265 -26.32 23.21 -1.40
CA PRO A 265 -25.73 24.35 -0.72
C PRO A 265 -25.35 23.97 0.73
N ILE A 266 -24.32 24.62 1.25
CA ILE A 266 -24.00 24.57 2.67
C ILE A 266 -25.13 25.22 3.45
N THR A 267 -25.80 24.46 4.30
CA THR A 267 -26.83 24.96 5.20
C THR A 267 -26.37 24.83 6.65
N PRO A 268 -26.88 25.67 7.57
CA PRO A 268 -26.59 25.56 9.01
C PRO A 268 -26.85 24.15 9.55
N LEU A 269 -27.90 23.48 9.09
CA LEU A 269 -28.27 22.12 9.50
C LEU A 269 -27.20 21.11 9.13
N ILE A 270 -26.75 21.11 7.87
CA ILE A 270 -25.75 20.14 7.38
C ILE A 270 -24.38 20.42 8.00
N ALA A 271 -24.02 21.70 8.15
CA ALA A 271 -22.79 22.12 8.80
C ALA A 271 -22.75 21.69 10.28
N ASP A 272 -23.83 21.88 11.02
CA ASP A 272 -23.95 21.48 12.42
C ASP A 272 -23.86 19.95 12.58
N TYR A 273 -24.59 19.19 11.77
CA TYR A 273 -24.55 17.73 11.74
C TYR A 273 -23.12 17.20 11.49
N THR A 274 -22.45 17.69 10.46
CA THR A 274 -21.10 17.23 10.10
C THR A 274 -20.08 17.65 11.15
N ARG A 275 -20.12 18.89 11.65
CA ARG A 275 -19.24 19.38 12.70
C ARG A 275 -19.37 18.55 13.98
N LYS A 276 -20.58 18.24 14.41
CA LYS A 276 -20.85 17.39 15.58
C LYS A 276 -20.40 15.95 15.37
N SER A 277 -20.59 15.41 14.17
CA SER A 277 -20.11 14.05 13.81
C SER A 277 -18.59 13.95 13.95
N ILE A 278 -17.86 14.92 13.41
CA ILE A 278 -16.40 14.99 13.53
C ILE A 278 -15.96 15.17 14.99
N ALA A 279 -16.60 16.10 15.71
CA ALA A 279 -16.27 16.35 17.11
C ALA A 279 -16.47 15.08 17.98
N ALA A 280 -17.58 14.37 17.79
CA ALA A 280 -17.86 13.14 18.48
C ALA A 280 -16.83 12.03 18.15
N PHE A 281 -16.42 11.93 16.88
CA PHE A 281 -15.40 10.96 16.43
C PHE A 281 -14.04 11.26 17.07
N ILE A 282 -13.56 12.50 16.98
CA ILE A 282 -12.26 12.91 17.57
C ILE A 282 -12.25 12.76 19.08
N LYS A 283 -13.37 13.06 19.75
CA LYS A 283 -13.53 12.92 21.21
C LYS A 283 -13.46 11.46 21.65
N LYS A 284 -13.99 10.54 20.84
CA LYS A 284 -14.22 9.15 21.23
C LYS A 284 -13.00 8.25 20.99
N TYR A 285 -12.32 8.43 19.86
CA TYR A 285 -11.28 7.49 19.43
C TYR A 285 -9.88 8.11 19.53
N PRO A 286 -8.91 7.42 20.18
CA PRO A 286 -7.55 7.93 20.28
C PRO A 286 -6.79 7.80 18.95
N ASN A 287 -5.79 8.67 18.77
CA ASN A 287 -4.80 8.62 17.68
C ASN A 287 -5.41 8.55 16.26
N VAL A 288 -6.52 9.23 16.04
CA VAL A 288 -7.20 9.32 14.74
C VAL A 288 -6.85 10.60 14.00
N GLY A 289 -6.91 10.55 12.67
CA GLY A 289 -6.83 11.69 11.76
C GLY A 289 -7.92 11.61 10.70
N LEU A 290 -8.01 12.62 9.86
CA LEU A 290 -9.02 12.68 8.79
C LEU A 290 -8.36 12.92 7.44
N LEU A 291 -8.93 12.27 6.40
CA LEU A 291 -8.65 12.54 4.99
C LEU A 291 -9.94 13.03 4.32
N VAL A 292 -9.91 14.25 3.78
CA VAL A 292 -11.07 14.95 3.26
C VAL A 292 -10.97 15.10 1.74
N CYS A 293 -12.08 14.83 1.03
CA CYS A 293 -12.21 14.97 -0.41
C CYS A 293 -13.25 16.06 -0.72
N LEU A 294 -12.83 17.32 -0.84
CA LEU A 294 -13.72 18.44 -1.05
C LEU A 294 -14.33 18.47 -2.46
N GLY A 295 -13.51 18.60 -3.49
CA GLY A 295 -13.95 18.86 -4.86
C GLY A 295 -14.77 17.73 -5.51
N GLU A 296 -14.61 16.48 -5.08
CA GLU A 296 -15.52 15.40 -5.51
C GLU A 296 -16.92 15.50 -4.86
N ALA A 297 -17.06 16.33 -3.85
CA ALA A 297 -18.25 16.45 -3.04
C ALA A 297 -18.96 17.79 -3.19
N MET A 298 -18.29 18.83 -3.66
CA MET A 298 -18.79 20.21 -3.77
C MET A 298 -18.51 20.77 -5.17
N CYS A 299 -19.24 21.82 -5.55
CA CYS A 299 -19.18 22.34 -6.93
C CYS A 299 -18.39 23.63 -7.07
N THR A 300 -18.16 24.39 -5.98
CA THR A 300 -17.48 25.68 -6.03
C THR A 300 -16.30 25.71 -5.10
N VAL A 301 -15.28 26.51 -5.44
CA VAL A 301 -14.08 26.70 -4.61
C VAL A 301 -14.43 27.43 -3.31
N GLU A 302 -15.38 28.35 -3.38
CA GLU A 302 -15.88 29.09 -2.20
C GLU A 302 -16.51 28.12 -1.19
N ASP A 303 -17.30 27.16 -1.65
CA ASP A 303 -17.88 26.12 -0.80
C ASP A 303 -16.79 25.23 -0.20
N ASP A 304 -15.77 24.84 -0.98
CA ASP A 304 -14.62 24.07 -0.49
C ASP A 304 -13.91 24.78 0.67
N VAL A 305 -13.61 26.08 0.49
CA VAL A 305 -12.96 26.92 1.52
C VAL A 305 -13.86 27.07 2.75
N GLU A 306 -15.13 27.39 2.55
CA GLU A 306 -16.08 27.57 3.65
C GLU A 306 -16.26 26.28 4.44
N TRP A 307 -16.48 25.16 3.77
CA TRP A 307 -16.70 23.88 4.41
C TRP A 307 -15.51 23.42 5.23
N PHE A 308 -14.31 23.54 4.66
CA PHE A 308 -13.08 23.12 5.33
C PHE A 308 -12.78 23.98 6.57
N THR A 309 -12.89 25.31 6.43
CA THR A 309 -12.52 26.26 7.49
C THR A 309 -13.60 26.51 8.54
N LYS A 310 -14.89 26.37 8.19
CA LYS A 310 -16.01 26.67 9.11
C LYS A 310 -16.73 25.41 9.63
N THR A 311 -16.51 24.23 9.02
CA THR A 311 -17.16 22.99 9.44
C THR A 311 -16.15 21.93 9.86
N ILE A 312 -15.20 21.55 8.99
CA ILE A 312 -14.27 20.44 9.23
C ILE A 312 -13.28 20.79 10.36
N ILE A 313 -12.49 21.85 10.18
CA ILE A 313 -11.49 22.27 11.18
C ILE A 313 -12.15 22.57 12.55
N PRO A 314 -13.26 23.34 12.62
CA PRO A 314 -13.95 23.52 13.89
C PRO A 314 -14.44 22.23 14.54
N GLY A 315 -14.94 21.26 13.76
CA GLY A 315 -15.35 19.95 14.29
C GLY A 315 -14.19 19.20 14.95
N VAL A 316 -13.01 19.20 14.32
CA VAL A 316 -11.79 18.62 14.92
C VAL A 316 -11.42 19.33 16.21
N LYS A 317 -11.43 20.68 16.20
CA LYS A 317 -11.09 21.49 17.39
C LYS A 317 -12.07 21.31 18.53
N ASP A 318 -13.37 21.23 18.26
CA ASP A 318 -14.38 20.97 19.28
C ASP A 318 -14.14 19.61 19.98
N GLY A 319 -13.80 18.57 19.21
CA GLY A 319 -13.44 17.26 19.75
C GLY A 319 -12.19 17.29 20.63
N LEU A 320 -11.14 17.99 20.20
CA LEU A 320 -9.90 18.18 20.96
C LEU A 320 -10.13 18.99 22.24
N GLN A 321 -10.91 20.06 22.15
CA GLN A 321 -11.27 20.91 23.30
C GLN A 321 -12.03 20.09 24.35
N ALA A 322 -12.94 19.22 23.95
CA ALA A 322 -13.68 18.35 24.87
C ALA A 322 -12.77 17.36 25.62
N LEU A 323 -11.59 17.05 25.06
CA LEU A 323 -10.55 16.20 25.67
C LEU A 323 -9.49 17.00 26.43
N GLY A 324 -9.53 18.35 26.38
CA GLY A 324 -8.47 19.20 26.94
C GLY A 324 -7.14 19.07 26.18
N ARG A 325 -7.16 18.66 24.91
CA ARG A 325 -5.98 18.45 24.07
C ARG A 325 -5.71 19.68 23.21
N THR A 326 -4.42 19.93 22.97
CA THR A 326 -3.92 21.01 22.10
C THR A 326 -3.11 20.50 20.90
N ASP A 327 -2.71 19.22 20.93
CA ASP A 327 -2.00 18.57 19.84
C ASP A 327 -2.96 18.26 18.70
N GLU A 328 -2.64 18.75 17.52
CA GLU A 328 -3.47 18.60 16.32
C GLU A 328 -3.19 17.26 15.63
N PRO A 329 -4.19 16.37 15.48
CA PRO A 329 -4.04 15.16 14.67
C PRO A 329 -3.87 15.49 13.18
N PRO A 330 -3.35 14.55 12.35
CA PRO A 330 -3.23 14.76 10.91
C PRO A 330 -4.58 15.06 10.26
N LEU A 331 -4.64 16.16 9.49
CA LEU A 331 -5.78 16.51 8.64
C LEU A 331 -5.30 16.65 7.20
N LEU A 332 -5.77 15.76 6.33
CA LEU A 332 -5.30 15.60 4.97
C LEU A 332 -6.32 16.13 3.98
N LEU A 333 -5.87 17.03 3.11
CA LEU A 333 -6.66 17.58 2.00
C LEU A 333 -6.27 16.87 0.71
N ARG A 334 -7.21 16.10 0.15
CA ARG A 334 -7.01 15.46 -1.15
C ARG A 334 -7.24 16.47 -2.27
N ALA A 335 -6.27 16.61 -3.15
CA ALA A 335 -6.25 17.64 -4.19
C ALA A 335 -7.12 17.33 -5.42
N HIS A 336 -7.89 16.25 -5.42
CA HIS A 336 -8.75 15.88 -6.55
C HIS A 336 -9.92 16.87 -6.67
N ASP A 337 -10.06 17.50 -7.85
CA ASP A 337 -11.07 18.52 -8.16
C ASP A 337 -11.13 19.68 -7.15
N THR A 338 -10.05 19.96 -6.43
CA THR A 338 -9.98 20.97 -5.36
C THR A 338 -8.94 22.03 -5.68
N ASP A 339 -9.26 23.31 -5.59
CA ASP A 339 -8.26 24.40 -5.56
C ASP A 339 -7.56 24.41 -4.19
N CYS A 340 -6.57 23.52 -4.06
CA CYS A 340 -5.84 23.36 -2.81
C CYS A 340 -5.14 24.65 -2.35
N LYS A 341 -4.73 25.53 -3.26
CA LYS A 341 -4.05 26.75 -2.88
C LYS A 341 -4.98 27.65 -2.08
N LEU A 342 -6.17 27.93 -2.60
CA LEU A 342 -7.15 28.77 -1.91
C LEU A 342 -7.61 28.17 -0.59
N VAL A 343 -7.85 26.85 -0.56
CA VAL A 343 -8.24 26.16 0.67
C VAL A 343 -7.12 26.23 1.72
N MET A 344 -5.87 25.95 1.33
CA MET A 344 -4.72 25.92 2.25
C MET A 344 -4.36 27.31 2.76
N ASP A 345 -4.40 28.34 1.92
CA ASP A 345 -4.17 29.74 2.32
C ASP A 345 -5.14 30.16 3.45
N ALA A 346 -6.38 29.70 3.38
CA ALA A 346 -7.40 29.98 4.41
C ALA A 346 -7.28 29.06 5.64
N ALA A 347 -6.82 27.84 5.48
CA ALA A 347 -6.80 26.81 6.52
C ALA A 347 -5.53 26.85 7.41
N LEU A 348 -4.34 27.12 6.83
CA LEU A 348 -3.06 27.11 7.56
C LEU A 348 -2.99 28.08 8.75
N PRO A 349 -3.64 29.26 8.74
CA PRO A 349 -3.76 30.09 9.94
C PRO A 349 -4.55 29.44 11.06
N LEU A 350 -5.48 28.55 10.73
CA LEU A 350 -6.41 27.92 11.65
C LEU A 350 -5.92 26.58 12.20
N TYR A 351 -5.13 25.84 11.43
CA TYR A 351 -4.68 24.48 11.77
C TYR A 351 -3.30 24.22 11.19
N LYS A 352 -2.39 23.64 11.96
CA LYS A 352 -0.98 23.53 11.56
C LYS A 352 -0.60 22.15 11.02
N ASN A 353 -1.20 21.06 11.57
CA ASN A 353 -0.88 19.70 11.15
C ASN A 353 -1.70 19.30 9.90
N LEU A 354 -1.58 20.10 8.85
CA LEU A 354 -2.26 19.93 7.56
C LEU A 354 -1.32 19.25 6.55
N TYR A 355 -1.94 18.44 5.71
CA TYR A 355 -1.28 17.73 4.61
C TYR A 355 -2.05 17.96 3.32
N THR A 356 -1.34 18.12 2.20
CA THR A 356 -1.91 17.97 0.87
C THR A 356 -1.63 16.59 0.34
N MET A 357 -2.51 16.02 -0.49
CA MET A 357 -2.34 14.68 -1.07
C MET A 357 -2.75 14.66 -2.54
N HIS A 358 -1.93 14.06 -3.39
CA HIS A 358 -2.27 13.85 -4.79
C HIS A 358 -1.81 12.48 -5.28
N LYS A 359 -2.52 11.96 -6.31
CA LYS A 359 -2.22 10.66 -6.94
C LYS A 359 -0.90 10.74 -7.70
N TYR A 360 0.05 9.84 -7.42
CA TYR A 360 1.40 9.86 -7.99
C TYR A 360 1.42 9.80 -9.52
N ASN A 361 0.83 8.77 -10.11
CA ASN A 361 0.73 8.59 -11.57
C ASN A 361 -0.75 8.48 -12.02
N GLY A 362 -1.64 9.30 -11.50
CA GLY A 362 -3.06 9.10 -11.72
C GLY A 362 -3.59 7.93 -10.88
N GLU A 363 -4.33 7.01 -11.50
CA GLU A 363 -4.93 5.86 -10.81
C GLU A 363 -4.24 4.53 -11.16
N SER A 364 -2.95 4.59 -11.46
CA SER A 364 -2.10 3.45 -11.79
C SER A 364 -0.66 3.71 -11.40
N LEU A 365 0.21 2.71 -11.56
CA LEU A 365 1.65 2.87 -11.42
C LEU A 365 2.28 2.74 -12.81
N THR A 366 2.84 3.84 -13.35
CA THR A 366 3.25 3.94 -14.75
C THR A 366 4.70 4.32 -14.95
N THR A 367 5.29 5.10 -14.05
CA THR A 367 6.67 5.59 -14.18
C THR A 367 7.27 5.98 -12.85
N TYR A 368 8.59 5.95 -12.79
CA TYR A 368 9.41 6.59 -11.76
C TYR A 368 10.10 7.88 -12.28
N GLU A 369 9.75 8.34 -13.46
CA GLU A 369 10.27 9.56 -14.09
C GLU A 369 9.17 10.61 -14.21
N PRO A 370 8.87 11.36 -13.13
CA PRO A 370 7.80 12.35 -13.14
C PRO A 370 8.13 13.52 -14.06
N ARG A 371 7.14 13.97 -14.84
CA ARG A 371 7.27 15.10 -15.76
C ARG A 371 5.91 15.78 -16.03
N GLY A 372 5.98 16.90 -16.75
CA GLY A 372 4.81 17.56 -17.33
C GLY A 372 3.82 18.13 -16.32
N PRO A 373 2.59 18.44 -16.76
CA PRO A 373 1.57 19.10 -15.93
C PRO A 373 1.20 18.32 -14.67
N TRP A 374 1.17 16.98 -14.74
CA TRP A 374 0.85 16.15 -13.58
C TRP A 374 1.91 16.23 -12.48
N SER A 375 3.20 16.21 -12.86
CA SER A 375 4.31 16.41 -11.93
C SER A 375 4.29 17.81 -11.31
N LYS A 376 3.92 18.83 -12.11
CA LYS A 376 3.79 20.21 -11.63
C LYS A 376 2.75 20.34 -10.53
N ILE A 377 1.63 19.63 -10.58
CA ILE A 377 0.63 19.65 -9.50
C ILE A 377 1.27 19.26 -8.16
N HIS A 378 2.11 18.23 -8.13
CA HIS A 378 2.80 17.80 -6.91
C HIS A 378 3.76 18.87 -6.38
N THR A 379 4.56 19.49 -7.26
CA THR A 379 5.50 20.56 -6.86
C THR A 379 4.77 21.82 -6.38
N ASP A 380 3.65 22.15 -6.97
CA ASP A 380 2.81 23.27 -6.52
C ASP A 380 2.23 22.98 -5.12
N LEU A 381 1.69 21.78 -4.91
CA LEU A 381 1.12 21.37 -3.62
C LEU A 381 2.17 21.31 -2.50
N SER A 382 3.38 20.83 -2.79
CA SER A 382 4.47 20.77 -1.81
C SER A 382 4.97 22.18 -1.40
N SER A 383 4.71 23.19 -2.21
CA SER A 383 5.09 24.59 -1.93
C SER A 383 4.09 25.35 -1.05
N LEU A 384 2.95 24.77 -0.67
CA LEU A 384 1.89 25.47 0.05
C LEU A 384 2.13 25.61 1.58
N GLY A 385 3.32 25.26 2.07
CA GLY A 385 3.67 25.41 3.49
C GLY A 385 3.18 24.31 4.40
N SER A 386 2.70 23.20 3.84
CA SER A 386 2.34 21.96 4.54
C SER A 386 3.16 20.79 4.02
N ILE A 387 2.95 19.60 4.60
CA ILE A 387 3.57 18.37 4.10
C ILE A 387 2.74 17.84 2.93
N HIS A 388 3.42 17.49 1.83
CA HIS A 388 2.77 16.87 0.68
C HIS A 388 2.92 15.34 0.71
N ILE A 389 1.81 14.65 0.44
CA ILE A 389 1.70 13.19 0.39
C ILE A 389 1.63 12.74 -1.07
N SER A 390 2.56 11.89 -1.50
CA SER A 390 2.39 11.12 -2.72
C SER A 390 1.50 9.91 -2.46
N ASN A 391 0.40 9.81 -3.21
CA ASN A 391 -0.53 8.70 -3.10
C ASN A 391 -0.30 7.70 -4.23
N VAL A 392 0.18 6.52 -3.91
CA VAL A 392 0.24 5.38 -4.83
C VAL A 392 -1.17 4.81 -4.97
N HIS A 393 -1.94 5.43 -5.86
CA HIS A 393 -3.36 5.18 -6.06
C HIS A 393 -3.55 4.20 -7.21
N ILE A 394 -3.36 2.91 -6.93
CA ILE A 394 -3.61 1.88 -7.93
C ILE A 394 -5.02 1.32 -7.78
N LEU A 395 -5.68 1.12 -8.91
CA LEU A 395 -7.04 0.63 -8.96
C LEU A 395 -7.09 -0.68 -9.73
N ALA A 396 -6.53 -1.75 -9.12
CA ALA A 396 -6.48 -3.07 -9.71
C ALA A 396 -5.67 -3.18 -11.02
N ASN A 397 -4.77 -2.23 -11.29
CA ASN A 397 -4.00 -2.23 -12.55
C ASN A 397 -2.88 -3.26 -12.56
N LEU A 398 -2.39 -3.66 -11.39
CA LEU A 398 -1.31 -4.64 -11.23
C LEU A 398 -1.82 -6.04 -10.89
N GLU A 399 -3.12 -6.17 -10.50
CA GLU A 399 -3.66 -7.49 -10.18
C GLU A 399 -3.87 -8.35 -11.44
N PRO A 400 -3.96 -9.65 -11.27
CA PRO A 400 -3.85 -10.35 -10.00
C PRO A 400 -2.42 -10.85 -9.73
N PHE A 401 -1.49 -10.67 -10.67
CA PHE A 401 -0.13 -11.22 -10.59
C PHE A 401 0.66 -10.53 -9.48
N ARG A 402 1.60 -11.26 -8.89
CA ARG A 402 2.53 -10.73 -7.88
C ARG A 402 3.40 -9.64 -8.50
N TRP A 403 3.48 -8.52 -7.81
CA TRP A 403 4.29 -7.38 -8.21
C TRP A 403 5.08 -6.84 -7.02
N GLY A 404 6.36 -6.58 -7.18
CA GLY A 404 7.21 -6.13 -6.08
C GLY A 404 8.63 -5.82 -6.52
N SER A 405 8.81 -4.90 -7.49
CA SER A 405 10.13 -4.49 -8.00
C SER A 405 10.82 -3.51 -7.04
N PRO A 406 11.87 -3.92 -6.28
CA PRO A 406 12.60 -3.02 -5.39
C PRO A 406 13.24 -1.85 -6.13
N ASP A 407 13.80 -2.09 -7.32
CA ASP A 407 14.43 -1.05 -8.13
C ASP A 407 13.44 0.03 -8.57
N PHE A 408 12.28 -0.38 -9.09
CA PHE A 408 11.22 0.54 -9.50
C PHE A 408 10.73 1.39 -8.32
N VAL A 409 10.47 0.74 -7.17
CA VAL A 409 9.94 1.42 -5.98
C VAL A 409 10.96 2.39 -5.41
N GLN A 410 12.25 2.04 -5.34
CA GLN A 410 13.30 2.94 -4.89
C GLN A 410 13.36 4.20 -5.76
N LYS A 411 13.36 4.04 -7.09
CA LYS A 411 13.36 5.15 -8.04
C LYS A 411 12.11 6.02 -7.90
N ALA A 412 10.93 5.39 -7.75
CA ALA A 412 9.66 6.11 -7.59
C ALA A 412 9.64 6.94 -6.30
N VAL A 413 10.03 6.35 -5.16
CA VAL A 413 10.06 7.09 -3.87
C VAL A 413 11.12 8.20 -3.90
N THR A 414 12.28 7.95 -4.52
CA THR A 414 13.31 8.97 -4.71
C THR A 414 12.77 10.15 -5.53
N ALA A 415 12.02 9.88 -6.59
CA ALA A 415 11.38 10.91 -7.39
C ALA A 415 10.28 11.66 -6.62
N MET A 416 9.47 10.96 -5.84
CA MET A 416 8.48 11.59 -4.95
C MET A 416 9.15 12.58 -3.99
N HIS A 417 10.24 12.18 -3.37
CA HIS A 417 10.96 13.01 -2.40
C HIS A 417 11.72 14.16 -3.07
N ASN A 418 12.56 13.85 -4.05
CA ASN A 418 13.49 14.82 -4.63
C ASN A 418 12.87 15.72 -5.71
N VAL A 419 11.91 15.23 -6.49
CA VAL A 419 11.28 15.97 -7.59
C VAL A 419 9.97 16.61 -7.15
N HIS A 420 9.10 15.86 -6.51
CA HIS A 420 7.80 16.36 -6.08
C HIS A 420 7.83 17.10 -4.75
N GLY A 421 8.91 17.00 -3.96
CA GLY A 421 8.98 17.54 -2.61
C GLY A 421 8.03 16.86 -1.63
N ALA A 422 7.61 15.62 -1.93
CA ALA A 422 6.73 14.85 -1.07
C ALA A 422 7.50 14.23 0.09
N ASN A 423 7.02 14.46 1.32
CA ASN A 423 7.59 13.94 2.55
C ASN A 423 6.62 13.01 3.30
N ALA A 424 5.64 12.46 2.59
CA ALA A 424 4.72 11.47 3.10
C ALA A 424 4.21 10.54 1.98
N LEU A 425 3.81 9.33 2.38
CA LEU A 425 3.36 8.26 1.48
C LEU A 425 2.00 7.73 1.92
N HIS A 426 1.10 7.64 0.97
CA HIS A 426 -0.16 6.89 1.09
C HIS A 426 -0.16 5.77 0.05
N LEU A 427 -0.17 4.51 0.50
CA LEU A 427 -0.03 3.33 -0.32
C LEU A 427 -1.35 2.55 -0.41
N TYR A 428 -1.84 2.30 -1.63
CA TYR A 428 -2.91 1.33 -1.86
C TYR A 428 -2.37 -0.10 -1.80
N PRO A 429 -3.21 -1.10 -1.49
CA PRO A 429 -2.82 -2.50 -1.60
C PRO A 429 -2.50 -2.85 -3.06
N GLN A 430 -1.56 -3.78 -3.26
CA GLN A 430 -1.10 -4.18 -4.60
C GLN A 430 -2.20 -4.85 -5.42
N ALA A 431 -2.94 -5.76 -4.79
CA ALA A 431 -4.06 -6.44 -5.43
C ALA A 431 -5.25 -5.47 -5.60
N SER A 432 -6.15 -5.40 -4.66
CA SER A 432 -7.29 -4.48 -4.76
C SER A 432 -7.81 -4.13 -3.37
N TYR A 433 -8.19 -2.87 -3.18
CA TYR A 433 -8.87 -2.50 -1.95
C TYR A 433 -10.38 -2.82 -1.97
N TRP A 434 -10.95 -3.18 -3.14
CA TRP A 434 -12.36 -3.60 -3.25
C TRP A 434 -12.62 -5.02 -2.76
N ASP A 435 -11.68 -5.93 -2.97
CA ASP A 435 -11.75 -7.31 -2.47
C ASP A 435 -10.93 -7.51 -1.18
N TRP A 436 -10.50 -6.43 -0.58
CA TRP A 436 -9.80 -6.46 0.68
C TRP A 436 -10.57 -7.30 1.72
N PRO A 437 -9.92 -8.21 2.48
CA PRO A 437 -8.46 -8.42 2.59
C PRO A 437 -7.92 -9.54 1.68
N TYR A 438 -8.67 -10.00 0.71
CA TYR A 438 -8.36 -11.18 -0.09
C TYR A 438 -7.63 -10.87 -1.39
N THR A 439 -6.89 -11.86 -1.90
CA THR A 439 -6.32 -11.86 -3.25
C THR A 439 -7.25 -12.61 -4.22
N ALA A 440 -6.92 -12.56 -5.52
CA ALA A 440 -7.61 -13.35 -6.54
C ALA A 440 -7.11 -14.79 -6.64
N ASP A 441 -6.15 -15.21 -5.81
CA ASP A 441 -5.57 -16.55 -5.87
C ASP A 441 -6.64 -17.63 -5.61
N LYS A 442 -6.61 -18.66 -6.44
CA LYS A 442 -7.47 -19.85 -6.33
C LYS A 442 -6.68 -20.94 -5.60
N LEU A 443 -7.00 -21.17 -4.34
CA LEU A 443 -6.36 -22.19 -3.54
C LEU A 443 -7.06 -23.55 -3.68
N PRO A 444 -6.34 -24.69 -3.54
CA PRO A 444 -6.93 -26.04 -3.72
C PRO A 444 -8.08 -26.37 -2.78
N ASN A 445 -8.10 -25.79 -1.58
CA ASN A 445 -9.12 -26.00 -0.55
C ASN A 445 -10.30 -25.01 -0.63
N ASN A 446 -10.35 -24.15 -1.68
CA ASN A 446 -11.28 -23.04 -1.83
C ASN A 446 -11.20 -21.97 -0.72
N GLU A 447 -10.15 -21.95 0.08
CA GLU A 447 -9.88 -20.84 0.99
C GLU A 447 -9.43 -19.61 0.21
N ARG A 448 -9.58 -18.46 0.83
CA ARG A 448 -9.12 -17.17 0.27
C ARG A 448 -7.80 -16.79 0.91
N GLU A 449 -6.82 -16.47 0.08
CA GLU A 449 -5.54 -15.97 0.55
C GLU A 449 -5.61 -14.50 0.91
N PHE A 450 -4.97 -14.10 2.01
CA PHE A 450 -4.92 -12.71 2.43
C PHE A 450 -3.82 -11.94 1.69
N GLN A 451 -4.13 -10.73 1.26
CA GLN A 451 -3.16 -9.81 0.65
C GLN A 451 -1.95 -9.55 1.56
N LEU A 452 -2.20 -9.50 2.87
CA LEU A 452 -1.17 -9.33 3.88
C LEU A 452 -0.06 -10.39 3.81
N ASP A 453 -0.42 -11.63 3.51
CA ASP A 453 0.52 -12.76 3.46
C ASP A 453 1.22 -12.84 2.10
N ARG A 454 0.45 -12.69 1.03
CA ARG A 454 0.97 -12.80 -0.34
C ARG A 454 1.84 -11.60 -0.75
N ASP A 455 1.39 -10.39 -0.45
CA ASP A 455 1.97 -9.15 -0.98
C ASP A 455 3.01 -8.52 -0.02
N TRP A 456 3.69 -9.34 0.80
CA TRP A 456 4.66 -8.88 1.78
C TRP A 456 5.76 -8.00 1.17
N ILE A 457 6.25 -8.34 -0.03
CA ILE A 457 7.30 -7.59 -0.72
C ILE A 457 6.81 -6.19 -1.14
N TRP A 458 5.53 -6.02 -1.48
CA TRP A 458 4.92 -4.74 -1.78
C TRP A 458 5.01 -3.80 -0.57
N TYR A 459 4.55 -4.24 0.60
CA TYR A 459 4.60 -3.42 1.81
C TYR A 459 6.02 -3.14 2.26
N GLN A 460 6.90 -4.14 2.18
CA GLN A 460 8.28 -4.00 2.61
C GLN A 460 9.08 -3.03 1.72
N THR A 461 8.93 -3.08 0.41
CA THR A 461 9.62 -2.17 -0.51
C THR A 461 9.20 -0.72 -0.29
N TRP A 462 7.92 -0.44 -0.29
CA TRP A 462 7.42 0.93 -0.10
C TRP A 462 7.77 1.47 1.29
N GLY A 463 7.61 0.69 2.36
CA GLY A 463 7.96 1.09 3.72
C GLY A 463 9.46 1.38 3.87
N ARG A 464 10.33 0.50 3.33
CA ARG A 464 11.77 0.64 3.38
C ARG A 464 12.25 1.92 2.71
N TYR A 465 11.76 2.22 1.51
CA TYR A 465 12.18 3.40 0.77
C TYR A 465 11.49 4.69 1.25
N ALA A 466 10.29 4.63 1.81
CA ALA A 466 9.70 5.77 2.50
C ALA A 466 10.45 6.13 3.80
N TRP A 467 11.09 5.15 4.45
CA TRP A 467 12.01 5.40 5.57
C TRP A 467 13.30 6.07 5.11
N ASN A 468 13.95 5.52 4.06
CA ASN A 468 15.16 6.09 3.46
C ASN A 468 15.29 5.64 2.00
N CYS A 469 15.05 6.55 1.04
CA CYS A 469 15.16 6.27 -0.40
C CYS A 469 16.60 6.42 -0.93
N HIS A 470 17.51 7.05 -0.17
CA HIS A 470 18.90 7.33 -0.58
C HIS A 470 19.87 6.19 -0.25
N ARG A 471 19.37 4.97 -0.12
CA ARG A 471 20.20 3.79 0.11
C ARG A 471 21.02 3.44 -1.13
N ASP A 472 22.26 2.99 -0.93
CA ASP A 472 23.11 2.55 -2.05
C ASP A 472 22.47 1.36 -2.78
N ARG A 473 22.44 1.41 -4.09
CA ARG A 473 21.79 0.37 -4.90
C ARG A 473 22.46 -1.01 -4.78
N THR A 474 23.77 -1.06 -4.63
CA THR A 474 24.51 -2.31 -4.47
C THR A 474 24.18 -2.98 -3.14
N ASP A 475 24.14 -2.19 -2.07
CA ASP A 475 23.73 -2.66 -0.74
C ASP A 475 22.28 -3.14 -0.76
N GLU A 476 21.39 -2.45 -1.46
CA GLU A 476 19.98 -2.83 -1.60
C GLU A 476 19.81 -4.14 -2.40
N MET A 477 20.59 -4.35 -3.45
CA MET A 477 20.57 -5.65 -4.15
C MET A 477 20.98 -6.80 -3.20
N GLY A 478 22.01 -6.60 -2.38
CA GLY A 478 22.43 -7.56 -1.36
C GLY A 478 21.32 -7.81 -0.32
N TYR A 479 20.73 -6.73 0.18
CA TYR A 479 19.62 -6.82 1.13
C TYR A 479 18.45 -7.63 0.57
N TRP A 480 17.97 -7.32 -0.63
CA TRP A 480 16.83 -8.02 -1.23
C TRP A 480 17.15 -9.47 -1.59
N ASN A 481 18.37 -9.76 -2.04
CA ASN A 481 18.80 -11.15 -2.23
C ASN A 481 18.71 -11.93 -0.91
N HIS A 482 19.17 -11.33 0.20
CA HIS A 482 19.09 -11.95 1.52
C HIS A 482 17.64 -12.16 1.98
N GLN A 483 16.76 -11.16 1.88
CA GLN A 483 15.35 -11.29 2.27
C GLN A 483 14.62 -12.36 1.46
N LEU A 484 14.81 -12.39 0.14
CA LEU A 484 14.23 -13.39 -0.74
C LEU A 484 14.85 -14.78 -0.49
N GLY A 485 16.16 -14.85 -0.26
CA GLY A 485 16.85 -16.08 0.09
C GLY A 485 16.30 -16.71 1.36
N LYS A 486 16.09 -15.89 2.37
CA LYS A 486 15.50 -16.30 3.65
C LYS A 486 14.05 -16.76 3.50
N PHE A 487 13.24 -16.01 2.75
CA PHE A 487 11.83 -16.35 2.52
C PHE A 487 11.67 -17.67 1.76
N TYR A 488 12.43 -17.87 0.68
CA TYR A 488 12.33 -19.05 -0.16
C TYR A 488 13.30 -20.19 0.23
N GLY A 489 14.11 -20.02 1.28
CA GLY A 489 15.04 -21.02 1.77
C GLY A 489 16.13 -21.37 0.76
N THR A 490 16.74 -20.36 0.16
CA THR A 490 17.84 -20.51 -0.82
C THR A 490 18.99 -19.56 -0.50
N SER A 491 20.17 -19.75 -1.14
CA SER A 491 21.29 -18.83 -0.97
C SER A 491 21.03 -17.45 -1.58
N ASP A 492 21.70 -16.41 -1.08
CA ASP A 492 21.61 -15.05 -1.61
C ASP A 492 21.99 -14.98 -3.09
N GLU A 493 22.94 -15.81 -3.54
CA GLU A 493 23.33 -15.93 -4.95
C GLU A 493 22.16 -16.43 -5.81
N ASN A 494 21.47 -17.50 -5.39
CA ASN A 494 20.31 -18.02 -6.11
C ASN A 494 19.10 -17.07 -6.00
N ALA A 495 18.90 -16.45 -4.84
CA ALA A 495 17.83 -15.47 -4.62
C ALA A 495 17.99 -14.22 -5.50
N SER A 496 19.20 -13.90 -5.97
CA SER A 496 19.42 -12.84 -6.94
C SER A 496 18.61 -13.04 -8.22
N ASN A 497 18.37 -14.29 -8.62
CA ASN A 497 17.53 -14.62 -9.79
C ASN A 497 16.05 -14.32 -9.50
N ILE A 498 15.58 -14.56 -8.26
CA ILE A 498 14.19 -14.22 -7.86
C ILE A 498 14.01 -12.69 -7.87
N ARG A 499 15.00 -11.95 -7.32
CA ARG A 499 14.98 -10.48 -7.38
C ARG A 499 14.94 -9.97 -8.82
N VAL A 500 15.79 -10.51 -9.71
CA VAL A 500 15.80 -10.16 -11.14
C VAL A 500 14.43 -10.43 -11.77
N ALA A 501 13.80 -11.57 -11.46
CA ALA A 501 12.47 -11.88 -11.98
C ALA A 501 11.43 -10.82 -11.56
N TYR A 502 11.41 -10.38 -10.30
CA TYR A 502 10.54 -9.30 -9.83
C TYR A 502 10.86 -7.95 -10.50
N GLU A 503 12.13 -7.62 -10.67
CA GLU A 503 12.54 -6.36 -11.30
C GLU A 503 12.18 -6.30 -12.78
N GLU A 504 12.38 -7.40 -13.51
CA GLU A 504 12.05 -7.49 -14.92
C GLU A 504 10.52 -7.51 -15.14
N SER A 505 9.78 -8.34 -14.44
CA SER A 505 8.32 -8.37 -14.55
C SER A 505 7.66 -7.06 -14.10
N GLY A 506 8.28 -6.39 -13.13
CA GLY A 506 7.82 -5.11 -12.58
C GLY A 506 7.79 -3.96 -13.59
N GLU A 507 8.52 -4.05 -14.70
CA GLU A 507 8.54 -3.06 -15.78
C GLU A 507 7.38 -3.25 -16.78
N ILE A 508 6.78 -4.45 -16.88
CA ILE A 508 5.85 -4.81 -17.95
C ILE A 508 4.56 -3.98 -17.86
N ALA A 509 3.82 -4.11 -16.76
CA ALA A 509 2.54 -3.40 -16.61
C ALA A 509 2.71 -1.87 -16.60
N PRO A 510 3.69 -1.27 -15.89
CA PRO A 510 3.92 0.17 -15.93
C PRO A 510 4.20 0.72 -17.33
N LYS A 511 5.04 0.05 -18.13
CA LYS A 511 5.35 0.46 -19.51
C LYS A 511 4.14 0.40 -20.41
N LEU A 512 3.36 -0.67 -20.32
CA LEU A 512 2.14 -0.83 -21.14
C LEU A 512 1.05 0.15 -20.71
N LEU A 513 0.84 0.36 -19.40
CA LEU A 513 -0.15 1.31 -18.88
C LEU A 513 0.13 2.74 -19.36
N ARG A 514 1.38 3.19 -19.30
CA ARG A 514 1.72 4.55 -19.74
C ARG A 514 1.63 4.77 -21.24
N ARG A 515 1.72 3.70 -22.05
CA ARG A 515 1.73 3.82 -23.51
C ARG A 515 0.41 3.42 -24.18
N PHE A 516 -0.33 2.48 -23.56
CA PHE A 516 -1.56 1.92 -24.12
C PHE A 516 -2.79 2.06 -23.22
N GLY A 517 -2.62 2.51 -21.96
CA GLY A 517 -3.76 2.77 -21.07
C GLY A 517 -4.69 3.82 -21.67
N ILE A 518 -5.97 3.50 -21.82
CA ILE A 518 -6.93 4.34 -22.56
C ILE A 518 -8.17 4.70 -21.76
N THR A 519 -8.30 4.21 -20.54
CA THR A 519 -9.42 4.56 -19.68
C THR A 519 -9.09 5.76 -18.81
N GLU A 520 -10.12 6.39 -18.27
CA GLU A 520 -10.00 7.46 -17.30
C GLU A 520 -9.06 7.05 -16.16
N GLY A 521 -8.01 7.85 -15.95
CA GLY A 521 -7.02 7.58 -14.91
C GLY A 521 -6.25 6.27 -15.05
N ASN A 522 -6.22 5.67 -16.24
CA ASN A 522 -5.64 4.34 -16.48
C ASN A 522 -6.25 3.24 -15.57
N ARG A 523 -7.54 3.31 -15.34
CA ARG A 523 -8.28 2.40 -14.45
C ARG A 523 -8.43 0.99 -14.98
N GLN A 524 -8.04 0.73 -16.21
CA GLN A 524 -8.17 -0.58 -16.84
C GLN A 524 -7.14 -1.56 -16.28
N THR A 525 -7.56 -2.78 -16.02
CA THR A 525 -6.63 -3.90 -15.80
C THR A 525 -6.06 -4.34 -17.15
N LEU A 526 -4.90 -3.81 -17.50
CA LEU A 526 -4.28 -4.06 -18.80
C LEU A 526 -3.89 -5.54 -18.97
N LEU A 527 -3.51 -6.20 -17.89
CA LEU A 527 -3.11 -7.62 -17.88
C LEU A 527 -4.23 -8.58 -18.28
N LEU A 528 -5.49 -8.13 -18.26
CA LEU A 528 -6.61 -8.88 -18.83
C LEU A 528 -6.62 -8.85 -20.36
N GLY A 529 -5.98 -7.86 -20.97
CA GLY A 529 -5.90 -7.63 -22.41
C GLY A 529 -6.71 -6.43 -22.88
N MET A 530 -6.56 -6.10 -24.16
CA MET A 530 -7.28 -5.04 -24.85
C MET A 530 -7.87 -5.59 -26.13
N PHE A 531 -9.04 -5.05 -26.55
CA PHE A 531 -9.60 -5.34 -27.87
C PHE A 531 -8.89 -4.52 -28.94
N MET A 532 -8.90 -5.04 -30.16
CA MET A 532 -8.37 -4.33 -31.34
C MET A 532 -8.95 -2.92 -31.46
N SER A 533 -10.26 -2.74 -31.18
CA SER A 533 -10.92 -1.43 -31.26
C SER A 533 -10.34 -0.40 -30.26
N GLN A 534 -9.76 -0.81 -29.17
CA GLN A 534 -9.11 0.09 -28.22
C GLN A 534 -7.77 0.62 -28.76
N LEU A 535 -7.07 -0.20 -29.53
CA LEU A 535 -5.78 0.16 -30.14
C LEU A 535 -5.95 1.05 -31.39
N VAL A 536 -6.95 0.75 -32.23
CA VAL A 536 -7.14 1.46 -33.52
C VAL A 536 -8.06 2.68 -33.40
N ASN A 537 -8.83 2.80 -32.34
CA ASN A 537 -9.68 3.96 -32.08
C ASN A 537 -9.78 4.26 -30.57
N PRO A 538 -8.68 4.67 -29.93
CA PRO A 538 -8.67 4.96 -28.50
C PRO A 538 -9.63 6.10 -28.12
N TYR A 539 -9.91 7.03 -29.02
CA TYR A 539 -10.79 8.18 -28.76
C TYR A 539 -12.28 7.82 -28.64
N LYS A 540 -12.66 6.60 -28.98
CA LYS A 540 -13.99 6.06 -28.67
C LYS A 540 -14.23 5.91 -27.16
N TYR A 541 -13.17 5.82 -26.40
CA TYR A 541 -13.19 5.62 -24.95
C TYR A 541 -12.79 6.90 -24.23
N THR A 542 -13.25 7.09 -23.00
CA THR A 542 -12.89 8.26 -22.21
C THR A 542 -11.39 8.21 -21.89
N ILE A 543 -10.65 9.21 -22.36
CA ILE A 543 -9.21 9.39 -22.09
C ILE A 543 -9.03 10.66 -21.29
N TYR A 544 -8.21 10.59 -20.24
CA TYR A 544 -7.74 11.76 -19.52
C TYR A 544 -6.40 12.21 -20.11
N PRO A 545 -6.35 13.29 -20.90
CA PRO A 545 -5.12 13.72 -21.56
C PRO A 545 -3.99 13.97 -20.58
N GLY A 546 -4.25 14.62 -19.44
CA GLY A 546 -3.25 14.92 -18.44
C GLY A 546 -2.55 13.68 -17.87
N PHE A 547 -3.26 12.58 -17.68
CA PHE A 547 -2.64 11.32 -17.26
C PHE A 547 -1.75 10.74 -18.35
N TYR A 548 -2.25 10.66 -19.56
CA TYR A 548 -1.52 10.07 -20.65
C TYR A 548 -0.25 10.87 -21.00
N GLU A 549 -0.35 12.20 -20.98
CA GLU A 549 0.73 13.09 -21.40
C GLU A 549 1.83 13.23 -20.36
N SER A 550 1.56 13.03 -19.08
CA SER A 550 2.52 13.31 -18.00
C SER A 550 2.76 12.20 -17.01
N CYS A 551 1.96 11.12 -17.03
CA CYS A 551 2.21 9.94 -16.19
C CYS A 551 3.16 8.92 -16.83
N GLY A 552 4.13 9.39 -17.59
CA GLY A 552 5.18 8.61 -18.23
C GLY A 552 6.14 9.53 -18.99
N PRO A 553 7.26 8.98 -19.50
CA PRO A 553 8.10 9.69 -20.44
C PRO A 553 7.31 10.18 -21.67
N GLU A 554 7.80 11.23 -22.31
CA GLU A 554 7.22 11.69 -23.56
C GLU A 554 7.19 10.55 -24.59
N GLY A 555 6.12 10.46 -25.38
CA GLY A 555 5.98 9.40 -26.38
C GLY A 555 4.68 9.47 -27.14
N GLU A 556 4.44 8.50 -28.00
CA GLU A 556 3.34 8.49 -28.95
C GLU A 556 2.35 7.34 -28.70
N LYS A 557 1.06 7.62 -28.88
CA LYS A 557 0.04 6.57 -29.01
C LYS A 557 0.22 5.85 -30.35
N LEU A 558 -0.25 4.62 -30.45
CA LEU A 558 -0.14 3.86 -31.70
C LEU A 558 -0.77 4.58 -32.92
N ILE A 559 -1.91 5.23 -32.68
CA ILE A 559 -2.59 5.99 -33.78
C ILE A 559 -1.78 7.22 -34.18
N GLU A 560 -1.14 7.92 -33.24
CA GLU A 560 -0.29 9.08 -33.53
C GLU A 560 1.01 8.65 -34.25
N TYR A 561 1.59 7.54 -33.82
CA TYR A 561 2.76 6.93 -34.43
C TYR A 561 2.52 6.63 -35.92
N VAL A 562 1.44 5.90 -36.26
CA VAL A 562 1.10 5.55 -37.64
C VAL A 562 0.77 6.78 -38.45
N GLU A 563 0.05 7.75 -37.90
CA GLU A 563 -0.24 9.02 -38.59
C GLU A 563 1.03 9.78 -38.93
N LYS A 564 2.01 9.84 -38.03
CA LYS A 564 3.30 10.49 -38.29
C LYS A 564 4.12 9.74 -39.36
N GLU A 565 4.18 8.40 -39.30
CA GLU A 565 4.81 7.62 -40.38
C GLU A 565 4.20 7.92 -41.71
N TRP A 566 2.87 7.92 -41.82
CA TRP A 566 2.16 8.22 -43.07
C TRP A 566 2.43 9.65 -43.55
N LYS A 567 2.44 10.62 -42.64
CA LYS A 567 2.72 12.03 -42.94
C LYS A 567 4.21 12.35 -43.08
N LYS A 568 5.10 11.38 -42.91
CA LYS A 568 6.58 11.54 -42.86
C LYS A 568 7.03 12.61 -41.86
N GLN A 569 6.38 12.64 -40.70
CA GLN A 569 6.72 13.51 -39.59
C GLN A 569 7.71 12.83 -38.63
N PRO A 570 8.57 13.58 -37.95
CA PRO A 570 9.49 13.01 -36.95
C PRO A 570 8.74 12.45 -35.76
N HIS A 571 9.25 11.34 -35.21
CA HIS A 571 8.77 10.75 -34.00
C HIS A 571 9.40 11.43 -32.74
N VAL A 572 8.72 11.36 -31.60
CA VAL A 572 9.14 11.98 -30.36
C VAL A 572 8.97 11.03 -29.17
N GLY A 573 10.03 10.83 -28.42
CA GLY A 573 10.01 10.08 -27.15
C GLY A 573 9.86 8.55 -27.32
N GLU A 574 9.14 7.90 -26.43
CA GLU A 574 8.89 6.45 -26.49
C GLU A 574 7.94 6.08 -27.61
N MET A 575 8.34 5.13 -28.44
CA MET A 575 7.52 4.59 -29.52
C MET A 575 6.71 3.38 -29.06
N PRO A 576 5.44 3.23 -29.48
CA PRO A 576 4.60 2.12 -29.05
C PRO A 576 5.16 0.74 -29.46
N LEU A 577 5.80 0.65 -30.62
CA LEU A 577 6.41 -0.61 -31.07
C LEU A 577 7.66 -0.97 -30.30
N ASP A 578 8.47 0.02 -29.87
CA ASP A 578 9.65 -0.21 -29.03
C ASP A 578 9.23 -0.68 -27.64
N ILE A 579 8.18 -0.09 -27.07
CA ILE A 579 7.65 -0.51 -25.76
C ILE A 579 7.18 -1.96 -25.79
N VAL A 580 6.43 -2.39 -26.79
CA VAL A 580 6.00 -3.80 -26.86
C VAL A 580 7.15 -4.76 -27.15
N ALA A 581 8.22 -4.33 -27.79
CA ALA A 581 9.45 -5.12 -27.91
C ALA A 581 10.16 -5.24 -26.57
N GLN A 582 10.34 -4.13 -25.82
CA GLN A 582 10.96 -4.14 -24.50
C GLN A 582 10.23 -5.04 -23.51
N VAL A 583 8.89 -5.04 -23.50
CA VAL A 583 8.13 -5.88 -22.54
C VAL A 583 8.27 -7.37 -22.85
N ILE A 584 8.49 -7.77 -24.11
CA ILE A 584 8.88 -9.16 -24.42
C ILE A 584 10.23 -9.50 -23.80
N GLU A 585 11.24 -8.64 -23.98
CA GLU A 585 12.56 -8.85 -23.41
C GLU A 585 12.50 -8.95 -21.88
N HIS A 586 11.70 -8.09 -21.23
CA HIS A 586 11.44 -8.17 -19.79
C HIS A 586 10.80 -9.50 -19.42
N GLY A 587 9.77 -9.94 -20.13
CA GLY A 587 9.10 -11.23 -19.89
C GLY A 587 10.05 -12.42 -20.05
N ASP A 588 10.87 -12.44 -21.09
CA ASP A 588 11.85 -13.52 -21.31
C ASP A 588 12.93 -13.56 -20.23
N ARG A 589 13.44 -12.38 -19.81
CA ARG A 589 14.41 -12.30 -18.71
C ARG A 589 13.80 -12.70 -17.37
N ALA A 590 12.56 -12.31 -17.09
CA ALA A 590 11.85 -12.69 -15.87
C ALA A 590 11.69 -14.20 -15.77
N VAL A 591 11.23 -14.86 -16.86
CA VAL A 591 11.09 -16.33 -16.92
C VAL A 591 12.43 -17.02 -16.80
N ALA A 592 13.45 -16.59 -17.55
CA ALA A 592 14.79 -17.20 -17.49
C ALA A 592 15.37 -17.11 -16.06
N ALA A 593 15.16 -16.01 -15.36
CA ALA A 593 15.63 -15.80 -14.01
C ALA A 593 14.88 -16.68 -12.99
N ILE A 594 13.55 -16.70 -13.02
CA ILE A 594 12.77 -17.47 -12.05
C ILE A 594 12.96 -18.97 -12.23
N ASP A 595 13.02 -19.47 -13.48
CA ASP A 595 13.24 -20.86 -13.78
C ASP A 595 14.62 -21.33 -13.31
N LYS A 596 15.65 -20.47 -13.42
CA LYS A 596 16.98 -20.74 -12.88
C LYS A 596 16.98 -20.89 -11.36
N ALA A 597 16.16 -20.14 -10.64
CA ALA A 597 16.05 -20.23 -9.19
C ALA A 597 15.32 -21.48 -8.70
N ALA A 598 14.41 -22.06 -9.49
CA ALA A 598 13.42 -23.06 -9.07
C ALA A 598 14.05 -24.29 -8.37
N GLY A 599 15.16 -24.81 -8.89
CA GLY A 599 15.82 -25.99 -8.32
C GLY A 599 16.49 -25.78 -6.95
N SER A 600 16.63 -24.52 -6.50
CA SER A 600 17.31 -24.16 -5.26
C SER A 600 16.36 -23.85 -4.08
N VAL A 601 15.07 -23.71 -4.34
CA VAL A 601 14.06 -23.31 -3.36
C VAL A 601 13.71 -24.46 -2.41
N SER A 602 13.80 -24.23 -1.11
CA SER A 602 13.51 -25.24 -0.08
C SER A 602 12.33 -24.89 0.83
N SER A 603 11.97 -23.59 0.95
CA SER A 603 10.86 -23.08 1.77
C SER A 603 9.83 -22.37 0.89
N ASN A 604 8.58 -22.25 1.37
CA ASN A 604 7.49 -21.56 0.68
C ASN A 604 7.33 -21.97 -0.80
N LYS A 605 7.47 -23.28 -1.07
CA LYS A 605 7.51 -23.83 -2.43
C LYS A 605 6.24 -23.58 -3.23
N ASP A 606 5.08 -23.65 -2.58
CA ASP A 606 3.79 -23.42 -3.25
C ASP A 606 3.66 -21.95 -3.68
N GLU A 607 4.09 -21.02 -2.82
CA GLU A 607 4.13 -19.60 -3.15
C GLU A 607 5.18 -19.31 -4.26
N PHE A 608 6.33 -19.99 -4.21
CA PHE A 608 7.32 -19.87 -5.28
C PHE A 608 6.78 -20.39 -6.62
N ALA A 609 6.06 -21.51 -6.62
CA ALA A 609 5.45 -22.06 -7.83
C ALA A 609 4.40 -21.10 -8.43
N ARG A 610 3.64 -20.40 -7.59
CA ARG A 610 2.71 -19.34 -8.02
C ARG A 610 3.45 -18.13 -8.58
N LEU A 611 4.52 -17.68 -7.93
CA LEU A 611 5.38 -16.61 -8.46
C LEU A 611 6.00 -17.00 -9.81
N GLN A 612 6.48 -18.23 -9.94
CA GLN A 612 7.01 -18.74 -11.22
C GLN A 612 5.93 -18.72 -12.30
N ASN A 613 4.73 -19.20 -11.99
CA ASN A 613 3.58 -19.14 -12.90
C ASN A 613 3.26 -17.70 -13.33
N ASP A 614 3.32 -16.74 -12.41
CA ASP A 614 3.07 -15.32 -12.73
C ASP A 614 4.10 -14.77 -13.73
N MET A 615 5.38 -15.15 -13.63
CA MET A 615 6.40 -14.77 -14.60
C MET A 615 6.08 -15.32 -16.00
N HIS A 616 5.62 -16.56 -16.08
CA HIS A 616 5.15 -17.13 -17.35
C HIS A 616 3.89 -16.44 -17.87
N CYS A 617 2.95 -16.06 -16.98
CA CYS A 617 1.76 -15.28 -17.36
C CYS A 617 2.14 -13.91 -17.95
N TYR A 618 3.05 -13.18 -17.31
CA TYR A 618 3.56 -11.90 -17.81
C TYR A 618 4.18 -12.05 -19.20
N ARG A 619 4.99 -13.10 -19.42
CA ARG A 619 5.61 -13.35 -20.72
C ARG A 619 4.57 -13.66 -21.81
N GLU A 620 3.66 -14.61 -21.57
CA GLU A 620 2.65 -14.97 -22.56
C GLU A 620 1.72 -13.78 -22.88
N PHE A 621 1.38 -12.98 -21.89
CA PHE A 621 0.66 -11.73 -22.06
C PHE A 621 1.45 -10.73 -22.94
N ALA A 622 2.75 -10.55 -22.65
CA ALA A 622 3.60 -9.64 -23.44
C ALA A 622 3.67 -10.03 -24.92
N TYR A 623 3.82 -11.32 -25.22
CA TYR A 623 3.80 -11.82 -26.60
C TYR A 623 2.45 -11.62 -27.28
N ALA A 624 1.35 -11.98 -26.61
CA ALA A 624 0.00 -11.79 -27.13
C ALA A 624 -0.27 -10.32 -27.42
N PHE A 625 0.11 -9.44 -26.50
CA PHE A 625 -0.10 -8.00 -26.64
C PHE A 625 0.75 -7.37 -27.76
N ASN A 626 2.03 -7.72 -27.85
CA ASN A 626 2.92 -7.25 -28.92
C ASN A 626 2.39 -7.62 -30.33
N LEU A 627 1.98 -8.87 -30.52
CA LEU A 627 1.43 -9.34 -31.79
C LEU A 627 0.13 -8.60 -32.17
N LYS A 628 -0.72 -8.38 -31.16
CA LYS A 628 -1.95 -7.59 -31.34
C LYS A 628 -1.66 -6.14 -31.71
N VAL A 629 -0.66 -5.49 -31.10
CA VAL A 629 -0.25 -4.12 -31.42
C VAL A 629 0.32 -4.04 -32.86
N LYS A 630 1.14 -5.02 -33.25
CA LYS A 630 1.63 -5.09 -34.64
C LYS A 630 0.50 -5.25 -35.66
N ALA A 631 -0.47 -6.11 -35.38
CA ALA A 631 -1.66 -6.25 -36.20
C ALA A 631 -2.50 -4.95 -36.21
N ALA A 632 -2.63 -4.27 -35.07
CA ALA A 632 -3.34 -2.99 -35.01
C ALA A 632 -2.64 -1.90 -35.84
N LYS A 633 -1.31 -1.89 -35.88
CA LYS A 633 -0.55 -0.99 -36.75
C LYS A 633 -0.94 -1.22 -38.22
N LEU A 634 -0.97 -2.47 -38.67
CA LEU A 634 -1.37 -2.79 -40.05
C LEU A 634 -2.82 -2.39 -40.37
N VAL A 635 -3.73 -2.53 -39.40
CA VAL A 635 -5.11 -2.04 -39.54
C VAL A 635 -5.14 -0.51 -39.67
N LEU A 636 -4.31 0.21 -38.95
CA LEU A 636 -4.17 1.67 -39.07
C LEU A 636 -3.51 2.05 -40.38
N ASP A 637 -2.49 1.34 -40.85
CA ASP A 637 -1.89 1.53 -42.19
C ASP A 637 -2.93 1.37 -43.28
N TYR A 638 -3.80 0.34 -43.18
CA TYR A 638 -4.94 0.18 -44.10
C TYR A 638 -5.92 1.37 -44.04
N GLN A 639 -6.16 1.94 -42.85
CA GLN A 639 -7.05 3.09 -42.74
C GLN A 639 -6.54 4.30 -43.54
N TRP A 640 -5.23 4.46 -43.66
CA TRP A 640 -4.58 5.52 -44.43
C TRP A 640 -4.41 5.14 -45.91
N GLY A 641 -3.77 4.02 -46.20
CA GLY A 641 -3.35 3.62 -47.53
C GLY A 641 -4.39 2.85 -48.35
N LYS A 642 -5.40 2.27 -47.69
CA LYS A 642 -6.44 1.42 -48.29
C LYS A 642 -5.88 0.17 -48.99
N GLU A 643 -4.66 -0.24 -48.69
CA GLU A 643 -4.04 -1.43 -49.24
C GLU A 643 -4.52 -2.67 -48.47
N ILE A 644 -5.30 -3.54 -49.17
CA ILE A 644 -5.90 -4.74 -48.54
C ILE A 644 -4.84 -5.69 -47.98
N LYS A 645 -3.65 -5.70 -48.56
CA LYS A 645 -2.49 -6.49 -48.10
C LYS A 645 -2.18 -6.28 -46.63
N ASN A 646 -2.33 -5.05 -46.11
CA ASN A 646 -2.11 -4.76 -44.69
C ASN A 646 -3.08 -5.55 -43.78
N LEU A 647 -4.33 -5.74 -44.21
CA LEU A 647 -5.30 -6.55 -43.46
C LEU A 647 -4.98 -8.04 -43.57
N GLU A 648 -4.53 -8.50 -44.74
CA GLU A 648 -4.11 -9.88 -44.99
C GLU A 648 -2.89 -10.23 -44.08
N GLU A 649 -1.93 -9.32 -43.94
CA GLU A 649 -0.75 -9.47 -43.07
C GLU A 649 -1.09 -9.37 -41.58
N ALA A 650 -2.16 -8.67 -41.22
CA ALA A 650 -2.61 -8.58 -39.84
C ALA A 650 -3.21 -9.90 -39.30
N ILE A 651 -3.82 -10.71 -40.14
CA ILE A 651 -4.50 -11.97 -39.76
C ILE A 651 -3.54 -12.93 -39.07
N PRO A 652 -2.39 -13.33 -39.64
CA PRO A 652 -1.49 -14.29 -38.99
C PRO A 652 -0.89 -13.76 -37.71
N LEU A 653 -0.74 -12.45 -37.55
CA LEU A 653 -0.30 -11.85 -36.27
C LEU A 653 -1.36 -12.01 -35.18
N MET A 654 -2.64 -11.83 -35.56
CA MET A 654 -3.75 -12.05 -34.63
C MET A 654 -3.92 -13.52 -34.26
N GLU A 655 -3.71 -14.45 -35.18
CA GLU A 655 -3.72 -15.88 -34.93
C GLU A 655 -2.63 -16.26 -33.93
N GLN A 656 -1.40 -15.78 -34.12
CA GLN A 656 -0.30 -15.99 -33.16
C GLN A 656 -0.58 -15.32 -31.82
N SER A 657 -1.14 -14.11 -31.81
CA SER A 657 -1.56 -13.44 -30.56
C SER A 657 -2.55 -14.29 -29.78
N LEU A 658 -3.52 -14.91 -30.47
CA LEU A 658 -4.52 -15.77 -29.88
C LEU A 658 -3.90 -17.05 -29.28
N GLU A 659 -2.87 -17.64 -29.92
CA GLU A 659 -2.16 -18.79 -29.39
C GLU A 659 -1.47 -18.48 -28.05
N HIS A 660 -0.79 -17.33 -27.95
CA HIS A 660 -0.19 -16.87 -26.68
C HIS A 660 -1.27 -16.56 -25.63
N TYR A 661 -2.39 -15.98 -26.05
CA TYR A 661 -3.49 -15.73 -25.11
C TYR A 661 -4.15 -17.02 -24.60
N ARG A 662 -4.25 -18.08 -25.40
CA ARG A 662 -4.69 -19.41 -24.96
C ARG A 662 -3.76 -20.00 -23.90
N LYS A 663 -2.44 -19.87 -24.08
CA LYS A 663 -1.47 -20.29 -23.07
C LYS A 663 -1.64 -19.49 -21.77
N LEU A 664 -1.88 -18.18 -21.88
CA LEU A 664 -2.20 -17.34 -20.72
C LEU A 664 -3.46 -17.85 -20.00
N VAL A 665 -4.51 -18.22 -20.73
CA VAL A 665 -5.72 -18.81 -20.15
C VAL A 665 -5.40 -20.11 -19.43
N GLU A 666 -4.60 -21.02 -20.01
CA GLU A 666 -4.19 -22.28 -19.39
C GLU A 666 -3.43 -22.01 -18.07
N LEU A 667 -2.51 -21.06 -18.05
CA LEU A 667 -1.72 -20.69 -16.87
C LEU A 667 -2.58 -20.05 -15.76
N THR A 668 -3.65 -19.35 -16.10
CA THR A 668 -4.46 -18.58 -15.16
C THR A 668 -5.71 -19.31 -14.65
N ASP A 669 -6.31 -20.21 -15.42
CA ASP A 669 -7.60 -20.87 -15.11
C ASP A 669 -7.52 -21.73 -13.81
N GLU A 670 -6.35 -22.33 -13.54
CA GLU A 670 -6.11 -23.12 -12.33
C GLU A 670 -5.60 -22.30 -11.14
N HIS A 671 -5.10 -21.07 -11.36
CA HIS A 671 -4.40 -20.29 -10.34
C HIS A 671 -5.20 -19.09 -9.83
N TYR A 672 -6.18 -18.57 -10.61
CA TYR A 672 -6.89 -17.35 -10.28
C TYR A 672 -8.41 -17.48 -10.41
N LEU A 673 -9.12 -16.86 -9.48
CA LEU A 673 -10.58 -16.77 -9.46
C LEU A 673 -11.09 -15.74 -10.49
N TYR A 674 -10.32 -14.69 -10.73
CA TYR A 674 -10.63 -13.60 -11.66
C TYR A 674 -9.34 -12.83 -12.01
N ALA A 675 -9.40 -12.05 -13.07
CA ALA A 675 -8.31 -11.17 -13.48
C ALA A 675 -8.45 -9.74 -12.94
N ASN A 676 -9.67 -9.33 -12.58
CA ASN A 676 -9.98 -7.96 -12.15
C ASN A 676 -11.12 -7.95 -11.14
N SER A 677 -10.85 -7.44 -9.93
CA SER A 677 -11.82 -7.28 -8.85
C SER A 677 -12.71 -6.04 -8.98
N MET A 678 -12.43 -5.16 -9.94
CA MET A 678 -13.06 -3.86 -10.03
C MET A 678 -14.34 -3.87 -10.89
N GLN A 679 -15.47 -3.47 -10.29
CA GLN A 679 -16.80 -3.61 -10.86
C GLN A 679 -17.48 -2.30 -11.29
N THR A 680 -16.79 -1.16 -11.31
CA THR A 680 -17.37 0.09 -11.80
C THR A 680 -17.46 0.12 -13.33
N ALA A 681 -18.44 0.85 -13.88
CA ALA A 681 -18.66 0.93 -15.33
C ALA A 681 -17.42 1.39 -16.11
N GLN A 682 -16.66 2.35 -15.61
CA GLN A 682 -15.44 2.85 -16.27
C GLN A 682 -14.36 1.75 -16.37
N ARG A 683 -14.34 0.81 -15.46
CA ARG A 683 -13.31 -0.23 -15.34
C ARG A 683 -13.66 -1.49 -16.09
N ARG A 684 -14.94 -1.65 -16.43
CA ARG A 684 -15.45 -2.74 -17.25
C ARG A 684 -15.31 -2.48 -18.75
N ILE A 685 -14.83 -1.31 -19.14
CA ILE A 685 -14.59 -0.97 -20.56
C ILE A 685 -13.37 -1.77 -21.06
N PRO A 686 -13.45 -2.42 -22.21
CA PRO A 686 -14.61 -2.65 -23.06
C PRO A 686 -15.36 -3.95 -22.76
N ILE A 687 -14.93 -4.69 -21.74
CA ILE A 687 -15.36 -6.05 -21.43
C ILE A 687 -16.84 -6.10 -21.11
N GLY A 688 -17.42 -4.94 -20.79
CA GLY A 688 -18.85 -4.74 -20.66
C GLY A 688 -19.51 -5.70 -19.67
N GLY A 689 -20.72 -5.47 -19.41
CA GLY A 689 -21.54 -6.32 -18.55
C GLY A 689 -21.97 -5.58 -17.32
N ASP A 690 -23.28 -5.40 -17.22
CA ASP A 690 -23.95 -4.87 -16.04
C ASP A 690 -24.28 -5.98 -15.02
N ASP A 691 -23.64 -7.16 -15.20
CA ASP A 691 -23.85 -8.34 -14.35
C ASP A 691 -23.12 -8.26 -13.00
N GLY A 692 -22.26 -7.25 -12.81
CA GLY A 692 -21.52 -7.06 -11.58
C GLY A 692 -20.43 -8.10 -11.29
N LYS A 693 -20.13 -9.00 -12.25
CA LYS A 693 -19.16 -10.08 -12.05
C LYS A 693 -17.74 -9.70 -12.46
N ASN A 694 -16.78 -10.19 -11.72
CA ASN A 694 -15.37 -10.15 -12.11
C ASN A 694 -15.15 -11.03 -13.35
N LYS A 695 -14.17 -10.66 -14.18
CA LYS A 695 -13.89 -11.35 -15.45
C LYS A 695 -12.57 -12.11 -15.37
N THR A 696 -12.54 -13.23 -16.12
CA THR A 696 -11.36 -14.07 -16.31
C THR A 696 -10.83 -13.92 -17.74
N TRP A 697 -9.58 -14.35 -17.96
CA TRP A 697 -9.01 -14.39 -19.32
C TRP A 697 -9.78 -15.33 -20.25
N LYS A 698 -10.33 -16.42 -19.70
CA LYS A 698 -11.12 -17.40 -20.44
C LYS A 698 -12.40 -16.81 -21.01
N GLU A 699 -13.02 -15.87 -20.31
CA GLU A 699 -14.23 -15.18 -20.78
C GLU A 699 -13.94 -14.20 -21.92
N LEU A 700 -12.66 -13.78 -22.09
CA LEU A 700 -12.22 -12.92 -23.17
C LEU A 700 -11.65 -13.68 -24.37
N LEU A 701 -11.23 -14.93 -24.20
CA LEU A 701 -10.76 -15.80 -25.26
C LEU A 701 -11.90 -16.14 -26.23
#